data_5f7bd659327bf779708af2c64af1cd25
#
_entry.id   5f7bd659327bf779708af2c64af1cd25
#
_cell.length_a   1.000
_cell.length_b   1.000
_cell.length_c   1.000
_cell.angle_alpha   90.00
_cell.angle_beta   90.00
_cell.angle_gamma   90.00
#
_symmetry.space_group_name_H-M   'P 1'
#
loop_
_entity.id
_entity.type
_entity.pdbx_description
1 polymer ?
#
loop_
_entity_poly.entity_id
_entity_poly.type
_entity_poly.pdbx_seq_one_letter_code
_entity_poly.pdbx_strand_id
1 'polypeptide(L)'
;MKKIFTLLLLFTLLPLLLSAKGTVTIGGSPYTADTLAHYKVGPGTYHTYVHFSGPKDMRAFYLEIDATNPYISFQSVLGRDSIVTCEGITSMAARKSQPGSRYFAGTNADFFATSGAIGTPVHGFASGGQLGKVPVSSGPQTAFTHNDECYISFVTFYGQVTYNNANYGIHSVNGSRGTDQLVLYNRYVGHYTHTNAYGYEVPVSLADGETWGLNRAVKIVVSGAGSTAGNMEIAENGAVLSGHGASADFLKTLQPGDELEMKLLLQLEDGTYPDINCMIGGDRKILGNGQVLDTDWAELHPRTSIGYSADRSKVYMLVVDGRQSGYSDGATTKQMADMLKLAGAADGMNLDGGGSSGMYIEQYGLVNSPSDGHERAVSNGIFVVSNAPDDNNIAEILCTQEYCVLPKYGVFTPHFMGYNQYGYLINTEVTGVTLRCDESLGYIKDNTTLVASGEGRGKLYASYNGAETSVDIVIGAPEGLTLRLDSVINDGLYEYPIEVTSLVNNEPMIIAPEAFEWTVQDPAICSVTNGNLKGLANGKTYVYCQQDDFRDTLAVTVQIPAYRNIPIDNFADASSWEITNSALKDIAIVPTAEGTELRYTFNSGRAPYLQLAKDIALYSLPDSLSITLNTGETLVNKVVLTMKENASMTSTLTEFEDIPQNTDYAISIPMDGYFENYRDMSHYPVIFKSLKLFITGSSQTAGNQYTLKLKEFSLIYDGITVNVSNPEMASLLRVYPNPVKAGDAQVYFALPESAEVSCELYNLGGQLLNRVEMGLMPAGEIALPTGNLASGTYLLTIRRGNQADTVKLIIR
;
A
#
# COMPACT_ATOMS: atom_id res chain seq x y z
N MET A 1 -33.15 -7.26 -51.38
CA MET A 1 -31.71 -7.23 -51.05
C MET A 1 -31.60 -6.61 -49.64
N LYS A 2 -31.54 -7.48 -48.63
CA LYS A 2 -31.36 -7.06 -47.23
C LYS A 2 -29.85 -6.91 -47.00
N LYS A 3 -29.37 -5.70 -46.70
CA LYS A 3 -28.02 -5.47 -46.22
C LYS A 3 -27.99 -5.82 -44.70
N ILE A 4 -27.29 -6.88 -44.40
CA ILE A 4 -26.94 -7.28 -43.02
C ILE A 4 -25.77 -6.37 -42.63
N PHE A 5 -26.03 -5.41 -41.71
CA PHE A 5 -25.00 -4.67 -41.00
C PHE A 5 -24.46 -5.62 -39.92
N THR A 6 -23.27 -6.18 -40.15
CA THR A 6 -22.51 -6.84 -39.11
C THR A 6 -21.90 -5.77 -38.26
N LEU A 7 -22.51 -5.48 -37.09
CA LEU A 7 -21.92 -4.67 -36.04
C LEU A 7 -20.80 -5.50 -35.43
N LEU A 8 -19.55 -5.16 -35.73
CA LEU A 8 -18.39 -5.69 -35.05
C LEU A 8 -18.36 -5.02 -33.67
N LEU A 9 -18.92 -5.69 -32.64
CA LEU A 9 -18.68 -5.31 -31.28
C LEU A 9 -17.22 -5.69 -30.95
N LEU A 10 -16.33 -4.71 -30.97
CA LEU A 10 -15.04 -4.83 -30.28
C LEU A 10 -15.34 -4.77 -28.77
N PHE A 11 -15.60 -5.95 -28.19
CA PHE A 11 -15.55 -6.09 -26.73
C PHE A 11 -14.09 -5.98 -26.30
N THR A 12 -13.77 -4.98 -25.50
CA THR A 12 -12.54 -4.95 -24.71
C THR A 12 -12.57 -6.17 -23.78
N LEU A 13 -11.54 -6.99 -23.79
CA LEU A 13 -11.49 -8.27 -23.05
C LEU A 13 -11.42 -8.08 -21.51
N LEU A 14 -11.08 -6.88 -21.04
CA LEU A 14 -10.98 -6.60 -19.59
C LEU A 14 -12.30 -6.87 -18.84
N PRO A 15 -13.51 -6.51 -19.35
CA PRO A 15 -14.77 -6.86 -18.69
C PRO A 15 -15.05 -8.36 -18.62
N LEU A 16 -14.44 -9.18 -19.47
CA LEU A 16 -14.57 -10.65 -19.42
C LEU A 16 -13.63 -11.31 -18.40
N LEU A 17 -12.56 -10.64 -17.99
CA LEU A 17 -11.68 -11.08 -16.90
C LEU A 17 -12.26 -10.73 -15.52
N LEU A 18 -13.23 -9.81 -15.44
CA LEU A 18 -13.78 -9.24 -14.21
C LEU A 18 -14.76 -10.14 -13.46
N SER A 19 -15.23 -11.24 -14.01
CA SER A 19 -16.33 -11.98 -13.39
C SER A 19 -16.11 -13.46 -13.07
N ALA A 20 -14.96 -14.04 -13.43
CA ALA A 20 -14.58 -15.42 -13.05
C ALA A 20 -13.11 -15.70 -13.33
N LYS A 21 -12.51 -16.61 -12.59
CA LYS A 21 -11.20 -17.20 -12.92
C LYS A 21 -11.20 -17.67 -14.38
N GLY A 22 -10.46 -16.98 -15.24
CA GLY A 22 -10.39 -17.26 -16.68
C GLY A 22 -9.01 -17.72 -17.10
N THR A 23 -8.92 -18.54 -18.14
CA THR A 23 -7.61 -18.93 -18.72
C THR A 23 -7.22 -17.93 -19.81
N VAL A 24 -6.01 -17.36 -19.68
CA VAL A 24 -5.41 -16.43 -20.65
C VAL A 24 -4.05 -16.94 -21.09
N THR A 25 -3.57 -16.48 -22.26
CA THR A 25 -2.22 -16.80 -22.74
C THR A 25 -1.31 -15.60 -22.55
N ILE A 26 -0.22 -15.76 -21.80
CA ILE A 26 0.78 -14.70 -21.54
C ILE A 26 2.18 -15.29 -21.80
N GLY A 27 2.98 -14.63 -22.63
CA GLY A 27 4.31 -15.12 -23.04
C GLY A 27 4.28 -16.45 -23.80
N GLY A 28 3.12 -16.79 -24.40
CA GLY A 28 2.90 -18.06 -25.08
C GLY A 28 2.53 -19.24 -24.16
N SER A 29 2.36 -19.00 -22.86
CA SER A 29 1.96 -20.00 -21.86
C SER A 29 0.56 -19.73 -21.31
N PRO A 30 -0.21 -20.77 -20.93
CA PRO A 30 -1.50 -20.58 -20.28
C PRO A 30 -1.34 -20.15 -18.82
N TYR A 31 -2.17 -19.20 -18.39
CA TYR A 31 -2.29 -18.72 -17.01
C TYR A 31 -3.77 -18.68 -16.61
N THR A 32 -4.04 -18.95 -15.36
CA THR A 32 -5.34 -18.63 -14.76
C THR A 32 -5.27 -17.20 -14.24
N ALA A 33 -6.13 -16.34 -14.75
CA ALA A 33 -6.30 -14.98 -14.27
C ALA A 33 -7.39 -14.97 -13.18
N ASP A 34 -7.06 -14.44 -12.01
CA ASP A 34 -7.95 -14.26 -10.89
C ASP A 34 -7.96 -12.77 -10.51
N THR A 35 -9.07 -12.08 -10.73
CA THR A 35 -9.20 -10.65 -10.40
C THR A 35 -9.53 -10.52 -8.93
N LEU A 36 -8.57 -10.02 -8.15
CA LEU A 36 -8.67 -9.86 -6.70
C LEU A 36 -9.31 -8.53 -6.29
N ALA A 37 -9.19 -7.50 -7.15
CA ALA A 37 -9.84 -6.21 -6.93
C ALA A 37 -10.11 -5.50 -8.26
N HIS A 38 -11.24 -4.82 -8.35
CA HIS A 38 -11.58 -3.91 -9.45
C HIS A 38 -12.49 -2.81 -8.92
N TYR A 39 -12.02 -1.57 -8.94
CA TYR A 39 -12.79 -0.44 -8.44
C TYR A 39 -12.32 0.89 -9.04
N LYS A 40 -13.25 1.85 -9.09
CA LYS A 40 -12.99 3.21 -9.51
C LYS A 40 -12.14 3.93 -8.45
N VAL A 41 -11.09 4.63 -8.87
CA VAL A 41 -10.17 5.35 -7.97
C VAL A 41 -10.23 6.87 -8.15
N GLY A 42 -10.87 7.33 -9.22
CA GLY A 42 -11.02 8.75 -9.52
C GLY A 42 -11.80 8.97 -10.81
N PRO A 43 -11.90 10.21 -11.28
CA PRO A 43 -12.63 10.52 -12.53
C PRO A 43 -12.11 9.67 -13.68
N GLY A 44 -12.99 8.89 -14.33
CA GLY A 44 -12.65 8.04 -15.47
C GLY A 44 -11.53 7.02 -15.25
N THR A 45 -11.15 6.73 -13.99
CA THR A 45 -9.99 5.90 -13.68
C THR A 45 -10.37 4.72 -12.80
N TYR A 46 -9.99 3.51 -13.24
CA TYR A 46 -10.21 2.26 -12.54
C TYR A 46 -8.89 1.58 -12.19
N HIS A 47 -8.82 1.02 -11.01
CA HIS A 47 -7.75 0.14 -10.58
C HIS A 47 -8.21 -1.31 -10.68
N THR A 48 -7.33 -2.20 -11.18
CA THR A 48 -7.56 -3.64 -11.22
C THR A 48 -6.33 -4.36 -10.72
N TYR A 49 -6.51 -5.28 -9.78
CA TYR A 49 -5.49 -6.17 -9.25
C TYR A 49 -5.78 -7.60 -9.69
N VAL A 50 -4.85 -8.23 -10.42
CA VAL A 50 -5.00 -9.58 -10.97
C VAL A 50 -3.85 -10.47 -10.51
N HIS A 51 -4.18 -11.66 -10.04
CA HIS A 51 -3.24 -12.74 -9.85
C HIS A 51 -3.27 -13.69 -11.06
N PHE A 52 -2.15 -13.79 -11.75
CA PHE A 52 -1.95 -14.77 -12.82
C PHE A 52 -1.20 -15.97 -12.27
N SER A 53 -1.90 -17.09 -12.07
CA SER A 53 -1.34 -18.36 -11.63
C SER A 53 -0.99 -19.23 -12.84
N GLY A 54 0.24 -19.74 -12.92
CA GLY A 54 0.67 -20.54 -14.07
C GLY A 54 2.09 -21.08 -13.91
N PRO A 55 2.88 -21.14 -14.99
CA PRO A 55 4.28 -21.59 -14.92
C PRO A 55 5.12 -20.73 -13.96
N LYS A 56 4.75 -19.47 -13.77
CA LYS A 56 5.28 -18.50 -12.84
C LYS A 56 4.15 -17.65 -12.28
N ASP A 57 4.17 -17.39 -10.99
CA ASP A 57 3.16 -16.52 -10.38
C ASP A 57 3.46 -15.05 -10.66
N MET A 58 2.41 -14.30 -11.04
CA MET A 58 2.52 -12.86 -11.31
C MET A 58 1.36 -12.12 -10.65
N ARG A 59 1.70 -11.05 -9.93
CA ARG A 59 0.75 -10.08 -9.35
C ARG A 59 0.81 -8.81 -10.19
N ALA A 60 -0.28 -8.51 -10.88
CA ALA A 60 -0.37 -7.40 -11.82
C ALA A 60 -1.39 -6.36 -11.37
N PHE A 61 -0.98 -5.10 -11.39
CA PHE A 61 -1.75 -3.93 -10.96
C PHE A 61 -1.92 -3.01 -12.17
N TYR A 62 -3.17 -2.72 -12.51
CA TYR A 62 -3.51 -1.89 -13.66
C TYR A 62 -4.20 -0.61 -13.20
N LEU A 63 -3.90 0.48 -13.89
CA LEU A 63 -4.78 1.64 -13.99
C LEU A 63 -5.31 1.68 -15.42
N GLU A 64 -6.62 1.67 -15.59
CA GLU A 64 -7.32 1.98 -16.84
C GLU A 64 -7.88 3.39 -16.72
N ILE A 65 -7.46 4.28 -17.61
CA ILE A 65 -7.76 5.71 -17.56
C ILE A 65 -8.50 6.12 -18.84
N ASP A 66 -9.69 6.66 -18.71
CA ASP A 66 -10.42 7.31 -19.80
C ASP A 66 -9.82 8.70 -20.07
N ALA A 67 -8.93 8.79 -21.05
CA ALA A 67 -8.25 10.03 -21.44
C ALA A 67 -9.20 11.11 -22.01
N THR A 68 -10.45 10.75 -22.28
CA THR A 68 -11.46 11.70 -22.76
C THR A 68 -12.25 12.36 -21.63
N ASN A 69 -12.03 11.92 -20.39
CA ASN A 69 -12.72 12.48 -19.22
C ASN A 69 -12.27 13.94 -18.97
N PRO A 70 -13.19 14.92 -18.95
CA PRO A 70 -12.82 16.33 -18.84
C PRO A 70 -12.26 16.75 -17.47
N TYR A 71 -12.29 15.86 -16.48
CA TYR A 71 -11.84 16.14 -15.12
C TYR A 71 -10.49 15.52 -14.79
N ILE A 72 -9.76 15.02 -15.80
CA ILE A 72 -8.39 14.53 -15.61
C ILE A 72 -7.42 15.22 -16.55
N SER A 73 -6.15 15.11 -16.21
CA SER A 73 -5.01 15.38 -17.09
C SER A 73 -3.83 14.49 -16.71
N PHE A 74 -2.84 14.38 -17.60
CA PHE A 74 -1.60 13.65 -17.33
C PHE A 74 -0.48 14.63 -17.02
N GLN A 75 0.31 14.34 -15.96
CA GLN A 75 1.45 15.14 -15.56
C GLN A 75 2.64 14.27 -15.21
N SER A 76 3.80 14.61 -15.75
CA SER A 76 5.09 14.04 -15.33
C SER A 76 5.68 14.88 -14.20
N VAL A 77 6.29 14.24 -13.21
CA VAL A 77 6.91 14.92 -12.07
C VAL A 77 8.32 14.39 -11.86
N LEU A 78 9.30 15.31 -11.72
CA LEU A 78 10.67 14.98 -11.27
C LEU A 78 10.73 14.92 -9.75
N GLY A 79 11.61 14.08 -9.24
CA GLY A 79 11.97 14.10 -7.84
C GLY A 79 12.42 15.50 -7.41
N ARG A 80 11.72 16.09 -6.43
CA ARG A 80 11.99 17.45 -5.92
C ARG A 80 12.13 18.51 -7.01
N ASP A 81 11.44 18.32 -8.14
CA ASP A 81 11.46 19.20 -9.32
C ASP A 81 12.86 19.44 -9.93
N SER A 82 13.77 18.47 -9.76
CA SER A 82 15.14 18.57 -10.30
C SER A 82 15.58 17.30 -11.01
N ILE A 83 16.30 17.46 -12.13
CA ILE A 83 16.84 16.36 -12.94
C ILE A 83 17.98 15.58 -12.26
N VAL A 84 18.44 16.01 -11.10
CA VAL A 84 19.57 15.37 -10.35
C VAL A 84 19.14 14.91 -8.97
N THR A 85 17.86 14.61 -8.78
CA THR A 85 17.32 14.15 -7.49
C THR A 85 16.39 12.97 -7.69
N CYS A 86 16.16 12.25 -6.59
CA CYS A 86 15.15 11.20 -6.51
C CYS A 86 14.17 11.49 -5.39
N GLU A 87 12.93 11.00 -5.56
CA GLU A 87 11.84 11.12 -4.60
C GLU A 87 10.90 9.92 -4.76
N GLY A 88 10.22 9.46 -3.69
CA GLY A 88 9.16 8.47 -3.81
C GLY A 88 7.96 9.03 -4.58
N ILE A 89 7.29 8.21 -5.40
CA ILE A 89 6.13 8.67 -6.18
C ILE A 89 4.96 9.12 -5.27
N THR A 90 4.81 8.50 -4.09
CA THR A 90 3.86 8.93 -3.07
C THR A 90 4.15 10.36 -2.58
N SER A 91 5.43 10.67 -2.34
CA SER A 91 5.87 12.02 -1.95
C SER A 91 5.70 13.02 -3.08
N MET A 92 6.03 12.65 -4.33
CA MET A 92 5.82 13.50 -5.52
C MET A 92 4.35 13.90 -5.64
N ALA A 93 3.43 12.91 -5.56
CA ALA A 93 1.99 13.15 -5.65
C ALA A 93 1.49 14.06 -4.53
N ALA A 94 1.86 13.78 -3.28
CA ALA A 94 1.46 14.59 -2.12
C ALA A 94 1.96 16.03 -2.23
N ARG A 95 3.21 16.24 -2.67
CA ARG A 95 3.83 17.57 -2.83
C ARG A 95 3.21 18.40 -3.95
N LYS A 96 2.75 17.74 -5.01
CA LYS A 96 2.15 18.41 -6.18
C LYS A 96 0.65 18.61 -6.07
N SER A 97 -0.03 17.83 -5.22
CA SER A 97 -1.47 17.96 -5.02
C SER A 97 -1.86 19.26 -4.35
N GLN A 98 -2.86 19.94 -4.93
CA GLN A 98 -3.48 21.14 -4.39
C GLN A 98 -4.94 21.19 -4.82
N PRO A 99 -5.78 22.03 -4.22
CA PRO A 99 -7.16 22.23 -4.66
C PRO A 99 -7.27 22.45 -6.17
N GLY A 100 -8.11 21.66 -6.86
CA GLY A 100 -8.28 21.70 -8.31
C GLY A 100 -7.11 21.12 -9.13
N SER A 101 -6.15 20.46 -8.48
CA SER A 101 -5.03 19.75 -9.12
C SER A 101 -4.54 18.62 -8.22
N ARG A 102 -5.32 17.52 -8.15
CA ARG A 102 -5.07 16.37 -7.26
C ARG A 102 -4.40 15.26 -8.02
N TYR A 103 -3.18 14.93 -7.65
CA TYR A 103 -2.40 13.81 -8.19
C TYR A 103 -2.86 12.52 -7.51
N PHE A 104 -3.91 11.89 -8.04
CA PHE A 104 -4.62 10.83 -7.32
C PHE A 104 -4.19 9.40 -7.69
N ALA A 105 -3.51 9.20 -8.85
CA ALA A 105 -2.98 7.91 -9.25
C ALA A 105 -1.75 8.09 -10.15
N GLY A 106 -0.86 7.10 -10.19
CA GLY A 106 0.31 7.14 -11.07
C GLY A 106 1.32 6.04 -10.81
N THR A 107 2.41 6.06 -11.59
CA THR A 107 3.51 5.09 -11.48
C THR A 107 4.86 5.77 -11.57
N ASN A 108 5.94 5.05 -11.18
CA ASN A 108 7.30 5.41 -11.56
C ASN A 108 7.44 5.42 -13.10
N ALA A 109 8.44 6.13 -13.63
CA ALA A 109 8.57 6.27 -15.07
C ALA A 109 9.97 5.88 -15.58
N ASP A 110 10.81 6.85 -15.96
CA ASP A 110 12.06 6.59 -16.66
C ASP A 110 13.14 5.95 -15.78
N PHE A 111 14.04 5.21 -16.40
CA PHE A 111 15.33 4.82 -15.84
C PHE A 111 16.15 6.05 -15.48
N PHE A 112 17.06 5.91 -14.54
CA PHE A 112 17.88 7.02 -14.08
C PHE A 112 19.29 6.63 -13.67
N ALA A 113 20.19 7.61 -13.65
CA ALA A 113 21.57 7.42 -13.23
C ALA A 113 21.66 7.11 -11.73
N THR A 114 22.29 6.00 -11.38
CA THR A 114 22.54 5.54 -9.99
C THR A 114 23.94 5.91 -9.49
N SER A 115 24.75 6.53 -10.35
CA SER A 115 26.09 7.03 -10.05
C SER A 115 26.37 8.35 -10.79
N GLY A 116 27.33 9.12 -10.34
CA GLY A 116 27.61 10.45 -10.90
C GLY A 116 26.51 11.45 -10.54
N ALA A 117 25.78 11.98 -11.51
CA ALA A 117 24.60 12.83 -11.33
C ALA A 117 23.38 11.96 -11.01
N ILE A 118 23.35 11.39 -9.79
CA ILE A 118 22.30 10.49 -9.33
C ILE A 118 20.93 11.13 -9.51
N GLY A 119 19.97 10.34 -10.02
CA GLY A 119 18.60 10.78 -10.27
C GLY A 119 18.38 11.37 -11.66
N THR A 120 19.45 11.59 -12.48
CA THR A 120 19.24 12.09 -13.84
C THR A 120 18.47 11.07 -14.68
N PRO A 121 17.30 11.41 -15.26
CA PRO A 121 16.58 10.51 -16.17
C PRO A 121 17.48 10.06 -17.32
N VAL A 122 17.39 8.81 -17.74
CA VAL A 122 18.20 8.30 -18.86
C VAL A 122 17.74 8.94 -20.17
N HIS A 123 16.44 9.06 -20.37
CA HIS A 123 15.82 9.57 -21.59
C HIS A 123 15.32 11.00 -21.44
N GLY A 124 14.32 11.41 -22.25
CA GLY A 124 13.75 12.74 -22.22
C GLY A 124 12.76 12.97 -21.07
N PHE A 125 12.64 14.23 -20.67
CA PHE A 125 11.64 14.64 -19.69
C PHE A 125 11.09 16.03 -20.05
N ALA A 126 9.75 16.16 -20.01
CA ALA A 126 9.08 17.46 -20.10
C ALA A 126 7.89 17.49 -19.14
N SER A 127 7.55 18.68 -18.61
CA SER A 127 6.39 18.87 -17.73
C SER A 127 5.88 20.31 -17.87
N GLY A 128 4.54 20.49 -17.99
CA GLY A 128 3.93 21.80 -18.15
C GLY A 128 4.43 22.56 -19.38
N GLY A 129 4.69 21.90 -20.49
CA GLY A 129 5.23 22.49 -21.71
C GLY A 129 6.71 22.93 -21.63
N GLN A 130 7.40 22.60 -20.53
CA GLN A 130 8.83 22.87 -20.36
C GLN A 130 9.66 21.58 -20.51
N LEU A 131 10.71 21.64 -21.29
CA LEU A 131 11.66 20.56 -21.45
C LEU A 131 12.67 20.58 -20.29
N GLY A 132 12.71 19.50 -19.49
CA GLY A 132 13.70 19.32 -18.43
C GLY A 132 14.96 18.63 -18.95
N LYS A 133 14.81 17.69 -19.88
CA LYS A 133 15.90 16.97 -20.53
C LYS A 133 15.51 16.60 -21.96
N VAL A 134 16.45 16.79 -22.89
CA VAL A 134 16.27 16.39 -24.29
C VAL A 134 16.16 14.88 -24.43
N PRO A 135 15.27 14.36 -25.32
CA PRO A 135 15.18 12.94 -25.60
C PRO A 135 16.49 12.41 -26.21
N VAL A 136 16.77 11.15 -25.98
CA VAL A 136 17.86 10.42 -26.63
C VAL A 136 17.31 9.41 -27.63
N SER A 137 18.00 9.20 -28.74
CA SER A 137 17.54 8.34 -29.83
C SER A 137 17.51 6.83 -29.48
N SER A 138 18.09 6.45 -28.36
CA SER A 138 18.18 5.04 -27.93
C SER A 138 16.93 4.50 -27.26
N GLY A 139 16.00 5.35 -26.82
CA GLY A 139 14.77 4.95 -26.13
C GLY A 139 13.54 5.72 -26.61
N PRO A 140 12.36 5.07 -26.62
CA PRO A 140 11.09 5.75 -26.91
C PRO A 140 10.68 6.68 -25.77
N GLN A 141 9.76 7.58 -26.08
CA GLN A 141 9.15 8.50 -25.12
C GLN A 141 7.64 8.28 -25.12
N THR A 142 7.01 8.38 -23.94
CA THR A 142 5.57 8.62 -23.83
C THR A 142 5.34 10.11 -23.64
N ALA A 143 4.58 10.71 -24.53
CA ALA A 143 4.23 12.13 -24.51
C ALA A 143 2.71 12.29 -24.44
N PHE A 144 2.27 13.26 -23.64
CA PHE A 144 0.87 13.69 -23.58
C PHE A 144 0.77 15.12 -24.06
N THR A 145 -0.24 15.39 -24.89
CA THR A 145 -0.55 16.74 -25.35
C THR A 145 -1.33 17.53 -24.28
N HIS A 146 -1.57 18.83 -24.52
CA HIS A 146 -2.45 19.64 -23.67
C HIS A 146 -3.93 19.19 -23.70
N ASN A 147 -4.30 18.31 -24.63
CA ASN A 147 -5.62 17.67 -24.72
C ASN A 147 -5.58 16.20 -24.29
N ASP A 148 -4.55 15.81 -23.54
CA ASP A 148 -4.36 14.46 -22.98
C ASP A 148 -4.25 13.33 -24.02
N GLU A 149 -4.00 13.64 -25.30
CA GLU A 149 -3.67 12.62 -26.29
C GLU A 149 -2.31 11.99 -26.01
N CYS A 150 -2.25 10.65 -25.95
CA CYS A 150 -1.05 9.88 -25.66
C CYS A 150 -0.32 9.44 -26.93
N TYR A 151 1.00 9.60 -26.94
CA TYR A 151 1.91 9.13 -28.00
C TYR A 151 3.06 8.34 -27.40
N ILE A 152 3.39 7.18 -27.97
CA ILE A 152 4.60 6.42 -27.68
C ILE A 152 5.45 6.39 -28.93
N SER A 153 6.58 7.11 -28.95
CA SER A 153 7.39 7.33 -30.16
C SER A 153 8.87 7.50 -29.82
N PHE A 154 9.74 7.19 -30.76
CA PHE A 154 11.09 7.77 -30.75
C PHE A 154 10.97 9.26 -31.12
N VAL A 155 11.67 10.09 -30.39
CA VAL A 155 11.54 11.54 -30.49
C VAL A 155 12.90 12.16 -30.81
N THR A 156 12.93 13.03 -31.84
CA THR A 156 14.13 13.81 -32.20
C THR A 156 13.94 15.25 -31.76
N PHE A 157 14.95 15.79 -31.07
CA PHE A 157 14.95 17.18 -30.61
C PHE A 157 15.59 18.11 -31.62
N TYR A 158 14.96 19.25 -31.91
CA TYR A 158 15.49 20.39 -32.65
C TYR A 158 15.21 21.66 -31.86
N GLY A 159 16.28 22.33 -31.40
CA GLY A 159 16.17 23.60 -30.66
C GLY A 159 16.71 24.78 -31.50
N GLN A 160 16.04 25.91 -31.43
CA GLN A 160 16.42 27.11 -32.18
C GLN A 160 16.02 28.39 -31.42
N VAL A 161 16.89 29.38 -31.49
CA VAL A 161 16.55 30.79 -31.19
C VAL A 161 16.73 31.62 -32.46
N THR A 162 15.74 32.45 -32.78
CA THR A 162 15.77 33.39 -33.89
C THR A 162 15.92 34.81 -33.33
N TYR A 163 16.93 35.55 -33.81
CA TYR A 163 17.15 36.96 -33.48
C TYR A 163 17.55 37.71 -34.75
N ASN A 164 16.90 38.84 -35.02
CA ASN A 164 17.14 39.66 -36.25
C ASN A 164 17.12 38.86 -37.56
N ASN A 165 16.17 37.92 -37.71
CA ASN A 165 16.04 36.96 -38.84
C ASN A 165 17.21 35.97 -38.99
N ALA A 166 18.11 35.86 -38.04
CA ALA A 166 19.13 34.82 -38.00
C ALA A 166 18.78 33.72 -36.99
N ASN A 167 19.06 32.49 -37.38
CA ASN A 167 18.76 31.28 -36.57
C ASN A 167 20.00 30.76 -35.86
N TYR A 168 19.92 30.50 -34.57
CA TYR A 168 20.94 29.93 -33.72
C TYR A 168 20.45 28.63 -33.09
N GLY A 169 21.11 27.53 -33.36
CA GLY A 169 20.69 26.21 -32.88
C GLY A 169 20.88 26.04 -31.35
N ILE A 170 19.84 25.65 -30.63
CA ILE A 170 19.94 25.18 -29.23
C ILE A 170 20.25 23.68 -29.28
N HIS A 171 21.43 23.29 -28.80
CA HIS A 171 21.96 21.90 -28.88
C HIS A 171 21.40 21.01 -27.78
N SER A 172 21.07 21.57 -26.64
CA SER A 172 20.56 20.82 -25.47
C SER A 172 19.79 21.72 -24.51
N VAL A 173 19.04 21.08 -23.61
CA VAL A 173 18.39 21.73 -22.44
C VAL A 173 18.95 21.06 -21.20
N ASN A 174 19.44 21.86 -20.24
CA ASN A 174 20.02 21.41 -18.96
C ASN A 174 21.17 20.38 -19.12
N GLY A 175 21.76 20.30 -20.29
CA GLY A 175 22.89 19.41 -20.60
C GLY A 175 24.23 20.09 -20.47
N SER A 176 25.31 19.36 -20.77
CA SER A 176 26.68 19.90 -20.82
C SER A 176 26.83 20.88 -21.98
N ARG A 177 27.49 22.02 -21.75
CA ARG A 177 27.82 23.00 -22.76
C ARG A 177 29.16 22.62 -23.45
N GLY A 178 29.05 22.09 -24.66
CA GLY A 178 30.22 21.75 -25.51
C GLY A 178 30.78 22.95 -26.31
N THR A 179 31.84 22.68 -27.09
CA THR A 179 32.46 23.70 -27.98
C THR A 179 31.44 24.13 -29.04
N ASP A 180 31.32 25.45 -29.26
CA ASP A 180 30.42 26.11 -30.20
C ASP A 180 28.92 25.80 -29.99
N GLN A 181 28.57 25.24 -28.84
CA GLN A 181 27.19 24.90 -28.50
C GLN A 181 26.48 26.01 -27.73
N LEU A 182 25.16 26.15 -28.03
CA LEU A 182 24.19 26.93 -27.26
C LEU A 182 23.33 25.93 -26.45
N VAL A 183 23.21 26.14 -25.15
CA VAL A 183 22.43 25.32 -24.24
C VAL A 183 21.44 26.23 -23.50
N LEU A 184 20.20 25.76 -23.36
CA LEU A 184 19.19 26.40 -22.52
C LEU A 184 19.21 25.76 -21.14
N TYR A 185 19.32 26.56 -20.08
CA TYR A 185 19.17 26.12 -18.70
C TYR A 185 17.90 26.69 -18.10
N ASN A 186 17.09 25.86 -17.44
CA ASN A 186 15.90 26.22 -16.68
C ASN A 186 15.93 25.64 -15.27
N ARG A 187 14.89 25.92 -14.48
CA ARG A 187 14.83 25.54 -13.05
C ARG A 187 14.90 24.03 -12.75
N TYR A 188 14.72 23.18 -13.74
CA TYR A 188 14.92 21.73 -13.55
C TYR A 188 16.38 21.34 -13.27
N VAL A 189 17.38 22.17 -13.57
CA VAL A 189 18.77 21.94 -13.16
C VAL A 189 19.08 22.53 -11.77
N GLY A 190 18.16 23.29 -11.19
CA GLY A 190 18.30 23.98 -9.91
C GLY A 190 18.27 25.50 -10.04
N HIS A 191 18.80 26.18 -9.03
CA HIS A 191 18.82 27.66 -8.98
C HIS A 191 19.90 28.29 -9.84
N TYR A 192 20.92 27.53 -10.27
CA TYR A 192 22.09 28.02 -11.02
C TYR A 192 22.37 27.08 -12.20
N THR A 193 23.04 27.60 -13.22
CA THR A 193 23.40 26.86 -14.44
C THR A 193 24.51 25.83 -14.20
N HIS A 194 25.24 25.89 -13.11
CA HIS A 194 26.43 25.06 -12.77
C HIS A 194 27.48 25.00 -13.88
N THR A 195 27.55 26.00 -14.72
CA THR A 195 28.54 26.11 -15.79
C THR A 195 29.86 26.72 -15.32
N ASN A 196 30.90 26.59 -16.14
CA ASN A 196 32.21 27.22 -15.95
C ASN A 196 32.31 28.58 -16.68
N ALA A 197 33.40 29.32 -16.43
CA ALA A 197 33.64 30.63 -17.00
C ALA A 197 34.15 30.62 -18.48
N TYR A 198 34.18 29.45 -19.16
CA TYR A 198 34.63 29.37 -20.55
C TYR A 198 33.55 29.69 -21.60
N GLY A 199 32.48 30.35 -21.21
CA GLY A 199 31.37 30.70 -22.10
C GLY A 199 30.80 32.07 -21.79
N TYR A 200 29.66 32.37 -22.37
CA TYR A 200 28.84 33.54 -22.09
C TYR A 200 27.41 33.13 -21.80
N GLU A 201 26.78 33.70 -20.80
CA GLU A 201 25.45 33.40 -20.33
C GLU A 201 24.57 34.64 -20.35
N VAL A 202 23.35 34.49 -20.81
CA VAL A 202 22.34 35.56 -20.89
C VAL A 202 21.05 35.08 -20.25
N PRO A 203 20.54 35.80 -19.23
CA PRO A 203 19.26 35.44 -18.61
C PRO A 203 18.10 35.88 -19.51
N VAL A 204 17.10 35.03 -19.64
CA VAL A 204 15.89 35.29 -20.43
C VAL A 204 14.63 34.98 -19.63
N SER A 205 13.54 35.66 -19.94
CA SER A 205 12.21 35.44 -19.42
C SER A 205 11.21 35.33 -20.57
N LEU A 206 10.00 34.86 -20.30
CA LEU A 206 8.89 34.92 -21.23
C LEU A 206 8.53 36.40 -21.52
N ALA A 207 8.16 36.70 -22.74
CA ALA A 207 7.53 37.98 -23.07
C ALA A 207 6.13 38.06 -22.44
N ASP A 208 5.58 39.28 -22.30
CA ASP A 208 4.26 39.48 -21.70
C ASP A 208 3.16 38.67 -22.43
N GLY A 209 2.39 37.90 -21.68
CA GLY A 209 1.30 37.05 -22.18
C GLY A 209 1.73 35.74 -22.81
N GLU A 210 3.03 35.44 -22.86
CA GLU A 210 3.56 34.15 -23.33
C GLU A 210 3.56 33.09 -22.20
N THR A 211 3.51 31.85 -22.64
CA THR A 211 3.70 30.67 -21.77
C THR A 211 4.77 29.75 -22.35
N TRP A 212 5.44 28.98 -21.51
CA TRP A 212 6.33 27.92 -22.00
C TRP A 212 5.56 26.94 -22.88
N GLY A 213 6.20 26.38 -23.89
CA GLY A 213 5.55 25.43 -24.78
C GLY A 213 6.54 24.75 -25.72
N LEU A 214 6.22 23.51 -26.07
CA LEU A 214 6.97 22.69 -27.01
C LEU A 214 6.25 22.66 -28.38
N ASN A 215 7.01 22.40 -29.42
CA ASN A 215 6.48 22.32 -30.80
C ASN A 215 5.78 23.59 -31.32
N ARG A 216 6.06 24.74 -30.72
CA ARG A 216 5.58 26.04 -31.12
C ARG A 216 6.61 27.14 -30.94
N ALA A 217 6.40 28.28 -31.54
CA ALA A 217 7.20 29.45 -31.27
C ALA A 217 6.81 30.07 -29.91
N VAL A 218 7.81 30.46 -29.13
CA VAL A 218 7.66 31.17 -27.85
C VAL A 218 8.54 32.41 -27.88
N LYS A 219 7.95 33.58 -27.59
CA LYS A 219 8.72 34.81 -27.45
C LYS A 219 9.34 34.92 -26.08
N ILE A 220 10.63 35.15 -26.07
CA ILE A 220 11.43 35.38 -24.86
C ILE A 220 12.15 36.74 -24.93
N VAL A 221 12.41 37.33 -23.80
CA VAL A 221 13.08 38.61 -23.65
C VAL A 221 14.34 38.45 -22.83
N VAL A 222 15.41 39.10 -23.23
CA VAL A 222 16.63 39.22 -22.45
C VAL A 222 16.33 39.99 -21.17
N SER A 223 16.32 39.33 -20.03
CA SER A 223 15.86 39.88 -18.74
C SER A 223 16.98 40.58 -17.93
N GLY A 224 18.24 40.50 -18.36
CA GLY A 224 19.36 41.13 -17.68
C GLY A 224 20.66 41.07 -18.46
N ALA A 225 21.71 41.66 -17.91
CA ALA A 225 23.03 41.67 -18.56
C ALA A 225 23.64 40.26 -18.61
N GLY A 226 24.29 39.95 -19.72
CA GLY A 226 25.04 38.71 -19.85
C GLY A 226 26.34 38.72 -19.05
N SER A 227 26.91 37.51 -18.81
CA SER A 227 28.13 37.33 -18.00
C SER A 227 29.01 36.21 -18.51
N THR A 228 30.35 36.38 -18.32
CA THR A 228 31.37 35.34 -18.52
C THR A 228 31.70 34.57 -17.24
N ALA A 229 31.10 34.92 -16.09
CA ALA A 229 31.46 34.31 -14.81
C ALA A 229 31.09 32.80 -14.72
N GLY A 230 30.15 32.36 -15.56
CA GLY A 230 29.52 31.05 -15.41
C GLY A 230 28.63 30.98 -14.17
N ASN A 231 27.99 29.84 -13.95
CA ASN A 231 27.11 29.58 -12.77
C ASN A 231 26.07 30.68 -12.55
N MET A 232 25.44 31.14 -13.64
CA MET A 232 24.42 32.19 -13.57
C MET A 232 23.18 31.72 -12.82
N GLU A 233 22.57 32.58 -12.04
CA GLU A 233 21.31 32.34 -11.36
C GLU A 233 20.17 32.27 -12.39
N ILE A 234 19.28 31.30 -12.22
CA ILE A 234 18.09 31.07 -13.03
C ILE A 234 16.88 31.61 -12.26
N ALA A 235 16.20 32.62 -12.80
CA ALA A 235 14.98 33.15 -12.23
C ALA A 235 13.87 32.07 -12.16
N GLU A 236 12.94 32.20 -11.24
CA GLU A 236 11.89 31.20 -11.00
C GLU A 236 11.07 30.84 -12.25
N ASN A 237 10.66 31.84 -13.02
CA ASN A 237 9.92 31.68 -14.29
C ASN A 237 10.78 32.01 -15.51
N GLY A 238 12.11 31.99 -15.36
CA GLY A 238 13.05 32.32 -16.40
C GLY A 238 13.91 31.15 -16.85
N ALA A 239 14.84 31.45 -17.75
CA ALA A 239 15.87 30.53 -18.21
C ALA A 239 17.18 31.29 -18.49
N VAL A 240 18.25 30.54 -18.78
CA VAL A 240 19.53 31.11 -19.18
C VAL A 240 19.97 30.48 -20.48
N LEU A 241 20.27 31.29 -21.49
CA LEU A 241 20.98 30.87 -22.68
C LEU A 241 22.48 30.89 -22.38
N SER A 242 23.17 29.77 -22.54
CA SER A 242 24.57 29.61 -22.24
C SER A 242 25.34 29.12 -23.47
N GLY A 243 26.26 29.91 -23.98
CA GLY A 243 27.02 29.63 -25.23
C GLY A 243 28.52 29.50 -25.00
N HIS A 244 29.19 28.72 -25.85
CA HIS A 244 30.63 28.63 -25.97
C HIS A 244 31.02 28.95 -27.41
N GLY A 245 32.21 29.50 -27.66
CA GLY A 245 32.71 29.80 -28.98
C GLY A 245 31.75 30.67 -29.81
N ALA A 246 31.40 30.27 -31.01
CA ALA A 246 30.50 31.00 -31.88
C ALA A 246 29.13 31.30 -31.25
N SER A 247 28.63 30.40 -30.40
CA SER A 247 27.38 30.64 -29.65
C SER A 247 27.57 31.70 -28.56
N ALA A 248 28.71 31.77 -27.91
CA ALA A 248 29.04 32.84 -26.96
C ALA A 248 29.12 34.19 -27.66
N ASP A 249 29.75 34.25 -28.89
CA ASP A 249 29.83 35.47 -29.67
C ASP A 249 28.44 35.99 -30.10
N PHE A 250 27.52 35.10 -30.43
CA PHE A 250 26.13 35.48 -30.63
C PHE A 250 25.52 36.10 -29.36
N LEU A 251 25.64 35.40 -28.25
CA LEU A 251 25.02 35.87 -26.98
C LEU A 251 25.59 37.25 -26.52
N LYS A 252 26.85 37.58 -26.82
CA LYS A 252 27.44 38.88 -26.52
C LYS A 252 26.80 40.04 -27.31
N THR A 253 26.09 39.74 -28.41
CA THR A 253 25.39 40.77 -29.20
C THR A 253 24.08 41.18 -28.57
N LEU A 254 23.53 40.41 -27.66
CA LEU A 254 22.24 40.63 -27.04
C LEU A 254 22.33 41.70 -25.93
N GLN A 255 21.30 42.52 -25.82
CA GLN A 255 21.12 43.54 -24.81
C GLN A 255 19.85 43.29 -23.98
N PRO A 256 19.83 43.71 -22.69
CA PRO A 256 18.59 43.67 -21.91
C PRO A 256 17.43 44.33 -22.62
N GLY A 257 16.29 43.63 -22.72
CA GLY A 257 15.11 44.08 -23.43
C GLY A 257 15.01 43.56 -24.89
N ASP A 258 16.04 42.91 -25.43
CA ASP A 258 15.94 42.28 -26.75
C ASP A 258 14.93 41.14 -26.76
N GLU A 259 14.08 41.11 -27.75
CA GLU A 259 13.12 40.00 -27.98
C GLU A 259 13.72 38.95 -28.93
N LEU A 260 13.54 37.68 -28.60
CA LEU A 260 13.93 36.55 -29.41
C LEU A 260 12.73 35.62 -29.58
N GLU A 261 12.68 34.90 -30.69
CA GLU A 261 11.75 33.78 -30.89
C GLU A 261 12.50 32.46 -30.63
N MET A 262 12.00 31.67 -29.70
CA MET A 262 12.54 30.32 -29.35
C MET A 262 11.60 29.23 -29.84
N LYS A 263 12.16 28.16 -30.38
CA LYS A 263 11.44 26.94 -30.74
C LYS A 263 12.21 25.74 -30.17
N LEU A 264 11.51 24.96 -29.33
CA LEU A 264 11.98 23.66 -28.86
C LEU A 264 11.07 22.60 -29.49
N LEU A 265 11.56 21.97 -30.55
CA LEU A 265 10.77 21.05 -31.36
C LEU A 265 11.12 19.60 -31.02
N LEU A 266 10.09 18.82 -30.76
CA LEU A 266 10.12 17.39 -30.48
C LEU A 266 9.38 16.67 -31.62
N GLN A 267 10.12 16.18 -32.61
CA GLN A 267 9.57 15.46 -33.74
C GLN A 267 9.37 14.00 -33.42
N LEU A 268 8.17 13.50 -33.60
CA LEU A 268 7.89 12.06 -33.47
C LEU A 268 8.45 11.29 -34.70
N GLU A 269 8.55 9.97 -34.59
CA GLU A 269 9.07 9.10 -35.68
C GLU A 269 8.27 9.14 -36.99
N ASP A 270 6.98 9.51 -36.91
CA ASP A 270 6.12 9.75 -38.07
C ASP A 270 6.28 11.12 -38.72
N GLY A 271 7.19 11.95 -38.19
CA GLY A 271 7.48 13.31 -38.67
C GLY A 271 6.55 14.39 -38.12
N THR A 272 5.59 14.07 -37.27
CA THR A 272 4.66 15.04 -36.65
C THR A 272 5.24 15.77 -35.45
N TYR A 273 4.59 16.90 -35.07
CA TYR A 273 4.96 17.77 -33.96
C TYR A 273 3.71 18.08 -33.10
N PRO A 274 3.19 17.13 -32.29
CA PRO A 274 2.04 17.40 -31.43
C PRO A 274 2.38 18.44 -30.35
N ASP A 275 1.37 19.14 -29.84
CA ASP A 275 1.51 20.15 -28.78
C ASP A 275 1.71 19.47 -27.40
N ILE A 276 2.95 19.08 -27.12
CA ILE A 276 3.32 18.26 -25.95
C ILE A 276 3.27 19.10 -24.67
N ASN A 277 2.48 18.64 -23.70
CA ASN A 277 2.44 19.16 -22.34
C ASN A 277 3.46 18.48 -21.43
N CYS A 278 3.48 17.13 -21.39
CA CYS A 278 4.42 16.38 -20.59
C CYS A 278 4.96 15.15 -21.33
N MET A 279 6.14 14.69 -20.91
CA MET A 279 6.84 13.58 -21.56
C MET A 279 7.75 12.86 -20.57
N ILE A 280 7.76 11.52 -20.64
CA ILE A 280 8.66 10.65 -19.91
C ILE A 280 9.36 9.68 -20.86
N GLY A 281 10.52 9.18 -20.49
CA GLY A 281 11.23 8.17 -21.27
C GLY A 281 10.96 6.74 -20.82
N GLY A 282 11.39 5.81 -21.66
CA GLY A 282 11.45 4.36 -21.39
C GLY A 282 12.48 3.69 -22.28
N ASP A 283 12.79 2.41 -22.01
CA ASP A 283 13.90 1.76 -22.68
C ASP A 283 13.54 1.15 -24.06
N ARG A 284 12.29 0.72 -24.22
CA ARG A 284 11.82 0.07 -25.46
C ARG A 284 10.31 0.08 -25.67
N LYS A 285 9.88 0.11 -26.92
CA LYS A 285 8.52 -0.25 -27.28
C LYS A 285 8.38 -1.76 -27.16
N ILE A 286 7.31 -2.21 -26.51
CA ILE A 286 6.99 -3.63 -26.32
C ILE A 286 5.72 -4.05 -27.06
N LEU A 287 4.85 -3.09 -27.37
CA LEU A 287 3.61 -3.30 -28.11
C LEU A 287 3.50 -2.20 -29.17
N GLY A 288 3.09 -2.55 -30.39
CA GLY A 288 2.87 -1.61 -31.48
C GLY A 288 1.78 -2.07 -32.41
N ASN A 289 0.77 -1.21 -32.68
CA ASN A 289 -0.38 -1.53 -33.53
C ASN A 289 -1.08 -2.85 -33.13
N GLY A 290 -1.22 -3.12 -31.83
CA GLY A 290 -1.82 -4.35 -31.29
C GLY A 290 -0.98 -5.62 -31.46
N GLN A 291 0.29 -5.48 -31.86
CA GLN A 291 1.22 -6.61 -31.99
C GLN A 291 2.35 -6.51 -30.97
N VAL A 292 2.61 -7.62 -30.29
CA VAL A 292 3.76 -7.75 -29.39
C VAL A 292 5.06 -7.66 -30.22
N LEU A 293 5.94 -6.77 -29.86
CA LEU A 293 7.19 -6.53 -30.55
C LEU A 293 8.28 -7.52 -30.08
N ASP A 294 9.18 -7.89 -31.00
CA ASP A 294 10.31 -8.80 -30.68
C ASP A 294 11.46 -8.03 -30.05
N THR A 295 11.23 -7.53 -28.84
CA THR A 295 12.19 -6.76 -28.03
C THR A 295 12.27 -7.34 -26.62
N ASP A 296 12.20 -8.67 -26.48
CA ASP A 296 12.09 -9.32 -25.19
C ASP A 296 13.32 -9.14 -24.31
N TRP A 297 13.08 -8.73 -23.09
CA TRP A 297 14.02 -8.81 -21.97
C TRP A 297 13.54 -9.97 -21.12
N ALA A 298 14.20 -11.11 -21.29
CA ALA A 298 13.68 -12.43 -20.87
C ALA A 298 13.78 -12.70 -19.37
N GLU A 299 14.56 -11.90 -18.62
CA GLU A 299 14.66 -12.05 -17.18
C GLU A 299 13.37 -11.61 -16.49
N LEU A 300 12.94 -12.41 -15.51
CA LEU A 300 11.78 -12.11 -14.67
C LEU A 300 12.16 -11.05 -13.63
N HIS A 301 11.53 -9.90 -13.72
CA HIS A 301 11.72 -8.78 -12.79
C HIS A 301 10.39 -8.13 -12.46
N PRO A 302 10.28 -7.39 -11.32
CA PRO A 302 9.25 -6.37 -11.21
C PRO A 302 9.36 -5.41 -12.38
N ARG A 303 8.23 -5.02 -12.98
CA ARG A 303 8.21 -4.17 -14.16
C ARG A 303 7.10 -3.15 -14.10
N THR A 304 7.34 -2.02 -14.76
CA THR A 304 6.36 -0.98 -15.01
C THR A 304 6.25 -0.75 -16.51
N SER A 305 5.05 -0.55 -17.00
CA SER A 305 4.78 -0.26 -18.42
C SER A 305 3.60 0.70 -18.56
N ILE A 306 3.58 1.41 -19.67
CA ILE A 306 2.48 2.30 -20.06
C ILE A 306 2.06 1.98 -21.50
N GLY A 307 0.77 2.09 -21.80
CA GLY A 307 0.21 1.90 -23.14
C GLY A 307 -1.07 2.70 -23.37
N TYR A 308 -1.55 2.71 -24.59
CA TYR A 308 -2.81 3.36 -24.95
C TYR A 308 -3.60 2.53 -25.98
N SER A 309 -4.93 2.71 -25.99
CA SER A 309 -5.85 2.06 -26.95
C SER A 309 -5.66 2.57 -28.39
N ALA A 310 -6.12 1.81 -29.38
CA ALA A 310 -5.96 2.14 -30.81
C ALA A 310 -6.59 3.50 -31.19
N ASP A 311 -7.68 3.89 -30.54
CA ASP A 311 -8.35 5.16 -30.70
C ASP A 311 -7.84 6.27 -29.76
N ARG A 312 -6.84 5.93 -28.90
CA ARG A 312 -6.25 6.82 -27.89
C ARG A 312 -7.22 7.32 -26.81
N SER A 313 -8.42 6.79 -26.76
CA SER A 313 -9.39 7.16 -25.73
C SER A 313 -9.04 6.64 -24.34
N LYS A 314 -8.19 5.60 -24.26
CA LYS A 314 -7.76 5.00 -22.99
C LYS A 314 -6.25 4.92 -22.87
N VAL A 315 -5.76 5.18 -21.67
CA VAL A 315 -4.37 4.97 -21.25
C VAL A 315 -4.34 3.88 -20.19
N TYR A 316 -3.33 3.00 -20.28
CA TYR A 316 -3.12 1.92 -19.35
C TYR A 316 -1.75 2.07 -18.69
N MET A 317 -1.71 2.04 -17.35
CA MET A 317 -0.47 1.90 -16.60
C MET A 317 -0.48 0.53 -15.95
N LEU A 318 0.62 -0.20 -16.04
CA LEU A 318 0.74 -1.57 -15.56
C LEU A 318 2.00 -1.72 -14.72
N VAL A 319 1.84 -2.22 -13.49
CA VAL A 319 2.93 -2.67 -12.63
C VAL A 319 2.77 -4.15 -12.35
N VAL A 320 3.86 -4.90 -12.45
CA VAL A 320 3.93 -6.30 -12.04
C VAL A 320 4.98 -6.43 -10.96
N ASP A 321 4.59 -6.95 -9.80
CA ASP A 321 5.53 -7.28 -8.72
C ASP A 321 6.43 -8.46 -9.10
N GLY A 322 7.55 -8.61 -8.42
CA GLY A 322 8.45 -9.71 -8.71
C GLY A 322 9.58 -9.84 -7.72
N ARG A 323 10.46 -10.85 -7.91
CA ARG A 323 11.55 -11.20 -7.01
C ARG A 323 11.10 -11.57 -5.60
N GLN A 324 9.85 -12.00 -5.44
CA GLN A 324 9.26 -12.36 -4.16
C GLN A 324 8.73 -13.79 -4.25
N SER A 325 9.53 -14.73 -3.77
CA SER A 325 9.20 -16.18 -3.82
C SER A 325 7.90 -16.48 -3.07
N GLY A 326 6.99 -17.20 -3.71
CA GLY A 326 5.67 -17.55 -3.16
C GLY A 326 4.63 -16.43 -3.24
N TYR A 327 5.00 -15.24 -3.76
CA TYR A 327 4.07 -14.13 -4.00
C TYR A 327 4.04 -13.72 -5.47
N SER A 328 5.16 -13.30 -6.05
CA SER A 328 5.26 -12.93 -7.46
C SER A 328 6.68 -13.10 -7.99
N ASP A 329 6.85 -13.88 -9.05
CA ASP A 329 8.17 -14.10 -9.69
C ASP A 329 8.61 -12.90 -10.52
N GLY A 330 7.69 -12.12 -11.06
CA GLY A 330 7.93 -11.03 -12.00
C GLY A 330 7.57 -11.39 -13.44
N ALA A 331 7.80 -10.47 -14.34
CA ALA A 331 7.46 -10.61 -15.76
C ALA A 331 8.63 -10.29 -16.69
N THR A 332 8.63 -10.88 -17.89
CA THR A 332 9.44 -10.45 -19.04
C THR A 332 8.77 -9.27 -19.73
N THR A 333 9.50 -8.54 -20.59
CA THR A 333 8.88 -7.43 -21.36
C THR A 333 7.82 -7.93 -22.35
N LYS A 334 7.97 -9.15 -22.88
CA LYS A 334 6.97 -9.79 -23.72
C LYS A 334 5.69 -10.11 -22.98
N GLN A 335 5.79 -10.60 -21.73
CA GLN A 335 4.64 -10.83 -20.86
C GLN A 335 3.93 -9.52 -20.51
N MET A 336 4.67 -8.43 -20.25
CA MET A 336 4.10 -7.10 -20.06
C MET A 336 3.31 -6.63 -21.29
N ALA A 337 3.84 -6.86 -22.50
CA ALA A 337 3.14 -6.53 -23.75
C ALA A 337 1.84 -7.32 -23.92
N ASP A 338 1.85 -8.63 -23.63
CA ASP A 338 0.64 -9.46 -23.66
C ASP A 338 -0.40 -8.97 -22.64
N MET A 339 0.03 -8.61 -21.42
CA MET A 339 -0.86 -8.09 -20.36
C MET A 339 -1.44 -6.71 -20.72
N LEU A 340 -0.66 -5.79 -21.32
CA LEU A 340 -1.18 -4.53 -21.84
C LEU A 340 -2.19 -4.76 -22.99
N LYS A 341 -1.90 -5.72 -23.88
CA LYS A 341 -2.81 -6.07 -24.96
C LYS A 341 -4.12 -6.68 -24.44
N LEU A 342 -4.06 -7.52 -23.41
CA LEU A 342 -5.25 -8.06 -22.73
C LEU A 342 -6.10 -6.95 -22.11
N ALA A 343 -5.47 -5.89 -21.59
CA ALA A 343 -6.18 -4.71 -21.09
C ALA A 343 -6.82 -3.84 -22.20
N GLY A 344 -6.41 -4.02 -23.47
CA GLY A 344 -6.94 -3.25 -24.60
C GLY A 344 -5.97 -2.24 -25.21
N ALA A 345 -4.71 -2.23 -24.77
CA ALA A 345 -3.68 -1.39 -25.38
C ALA A 345 -3.34 -1.84 -26.80
N ALA A 346 -3.11 -0.88 -27.68
CA ALA A 346 -2.59 -1.09 -29.05
C ALA A 346 -1.09 -0.77 -29.14
N ASP A 347 -0.62 0.20 -28.38
CA ASP A 347 0.78 0.58 -28.28
C ASP A 347 1.19 0.57 -26.81
N GLY A 348 2.49 0.27 -26.57
CA GLY A 348 3.00 0.20 -25.21
C GLY A 348 4.53 0.21 -25.14
N MET A 349 5.06 0.76 -24.05
CA MET A 349 6.49 0.74 -23.77
C MET A 349 6.79 0.33 -22.33
N ASN A 350 8.00 -0.21 -22.16
CA ASN A 350 8.56 -0.57 -20.87
C ASN A 350 9.21 0.63 -20.20
N LEU A 351 8.93 0.81 -18.92
CA LEU A 351 9.50 1.83 -18.02
C LEU A 351 10.52 1.21 -17.07
N ASP A 352 11.07 2.00 -16.14
CA ASP A 352 11.99 1.48 -15.12
C ASP A 352 11.31 0.44 -14.23
N GLY A 353 12.05 -0.62 -13.95
CA GLY A 353 11.59 -1.79 -13.25
C GLY A 353 12.37 -2.09 -11.96
N GLY A 354 12.29 -3.35 -11.53
CA GLY A 354 12.96 -3.79 -10.31
C GLY A 354 12.38 -3.12 -9.07
N GLY A 355 13.23 -2.68 -8.16
CA GLY A 355 12.80 -1.98 -6.94
C GLY A 355 12.15 -0.61 -7.17
N SER A 356 12.25 -0.05 -8.39
CA SER A 356 11.59 1.19 -8.77
C SER A 356 10.11 1.02 -9.08
N SER A 357 9.65 -0.22 -9.37
CA SER A 357 8.26 -0.49 -9.76
C SER A 357 7.31 -0.13 -8.62
N GLY A 358 6.46 0.87 -8.85
CA GLY A 358 5.47 1.33 -7.89
C GLY A 358 4.24 1.89 -8.58
N MET A 359 3.04 1.56 -8.05
CA MET A 359 1.77 2.15 -8.43
C MET A 359 1.14 2.83 -7.22
N TYR A 360 0.85 4.10 -7.37
CA TYR A 360 0.28 4.96 -6.34
C TYR A 360 -1.20 5.23 -6.60
N ILE A 361 -2.00 5.18 -5.54
CA ILE A 361 -3.40 5.65 -5.49
C ILE A 361 -3.56 6.44 -4.20
N GLU A 362 -4.09 7.66 -4.27
CA GLU A 362 -4.08 8.64 -3.16
C GLU A 362 -4.61 8.07 -1.84
N GLN A 363 -5.73 7.35 -1.86
CA GLN A 363 -6.37 6.82 -0.66
C GLN A 363 -5.68 5.58 -0.06
N TYR A 364 -4.81 4.94 -0.84
CA TYR A 364 -4.19 3.66 -0.48
C TYR A 364 -2.66 3.74 -0.38
N GLY A 365 -2.04 4.82 -0.90
CA GLY A 365 -0.59 4.90 -1.05
C GLY A 365 -0.09 4.01 -2.17
N LEU A 366 0.95 3.22 -1.94
CA LEU A 366 1.39 2.18 -2.89
C LEU A 366 0.45 0.97 -2.79
N VAL A 367 -0.10 0.55 -3.94
CA VAL A 367 -1.03 -0.60 -4.02
C VAL A 367 -0.34 -1.89 -4.39
N ASN A 368 0.91 -1.84 -4.85
CA ASN A 368 1.75 -3.00 -5.13
C ASN A 368 2.78 -3.23 -4.00
N SER A 369 3.51 -4.34 -4.06
CA SER A 369 4.55 -4.71 -3.10
C SER A 369 5.95 -4.54 -3.72
N PRO A 370 6.68 -3.45 -3.46
CA PRO A 370 8.00 -3.25 -4.02
C PRO A 370 9.01 -4.32 -3.57
N SER A 371 9.83 -4.81 -4.50
CA SER A 371 10.83 -5.86 -4.22
C SER A 371 11.94 -5.45 -3.25
N ASP A 372 12.10 -4.16 -2.97
CA ASP A 372 13.05 -3.63 -1.98
C ASP A 372 12.48 -3.65 -0.55
N GLY A 373 11.20 -4.07 -0.38
CA GLY A 373 10.48 -4.05 0.89
C GLY A 373 10.00 -2.66 1.33
N HIS A 374 10.25 -1.64 0.53
CA HIS A 374 9.81 -0.25 0.72
C HIS A 374 9.79 0.49 -0.62
N GLU A 375 9.12 1.62 -0.67
CA GLU A 375 9.13 2.51 -1.84
C GLU A 375 10.54 3.03 -2.13
N ARG A 376 11.02 2.83 -3.35
CA ARG A 376 12.28 3.40 -3.80
C ARG A 376 12.09 4.84 -4.25
N ALA A 377 13.01 5.73 -3.85
CA ALA A 377 13.12 7.04 -4.45
C ALA A 377 13.59 6.92 -5.91
N VAL A 378 12.80 7.45 -6.84
CA VAL A 378 13.00 7.39 -8.30
C VAL A 378 13.18 8.79 -8.89
N SER A 379 13.70 8.86 -10.12
CA SER A 379 13.93 10.11 -10.82
C SER A 379 12.65 10.87 -11.14
N ASN A 380 11.65 10.17 -11.63
CA ASN A 380 10.40 10.75 -12.06
C ASN A 380 9.24 9.75 -12.01
N GLY A 381 8.03 10.28 -12.02
CA GLY A 381 6.77 9.55 -12.15
C GLY A 381 5.86 10.17 -13.18
N ILE A 382 4.88 9.38 -13.63
CA ILE A 382 3.76 9.81 -14.47
C ILE A 382 2.46 9.65 -13.68
N PHE A 383 1.63 10.68 -13.64
CA PHE A 383 0.45 10.75 -12.80
C PHE A 383 -0.80 11.13 -13.59
N VAL A 384 -1.93 10.60 -13.13
CA VAL A 384 -3.27 11.05 -13.44
C VAL A 384 -3.65 12.11 -12.40
N VAL A 385 -4.03 13.30 -12.88
CA VAL A 385 -4.33 14.45 -12.05
C VAL A 385 -5.77 14.84 -12.23
N SER A 386 -6.54 14.95 -11.14
CA SER A 386 -7.89 15.49 -11.19
C SER A 386 -7.84 17.01 -11.17
N ASN A 387 -8.44 17.64 -12.20
CA ASN A 387 -8.64 19.08 -12.29
C ASN A 387 -10.08 19.49 -11.91
N ALA A 388 -10.86 18.56 -11.36
CA ALA A 388 -12.19 18.82 -10.84
C ALA A 388 -12.17 19.83 -9.68
N PRO A 389 -13.21 20.66 -9.54
CA PRO A 389 -13.39 21.46 -8.33
C PRO A 389 -13.42 20.59 -7.07
N ASP A 390 -12.88 21.11 -5.96
CA ASP A 390 -12.96 20.43 -4.67
C ASP A 390 -14.43 20.27 -4.24
N ASP A 391 -14.83 19.04 -3.99
CA ASP A 391 -16.15 18.68 -3.48
C ASP A 391 -16.04 17.45 -2.60
N ASN A 392 -16.37 17.59 -1.32
CA ASN A 392 -16.33 16.53 -0.33
C ASN A 392 -17.70 15.87 -0.10
N ASN A 393 -18.73 16.20 -0.92
CA ASN A 393 -20.04 15.57 -0.80
C ASN A 393 -20.05 14.25 -1.58
N ILE A 394 -20.53 13.19 -0.93
CA ILE A 394 -20.78 11.92 -1.63
C ILE A 394 -22.04 12.09 -2.48
N ALA A 395 -21.87 12.04 -3.81
CA ALA A 395 -22.93 12.09 -4.80
C ALA A 395 -23.21 10.71 -5.42
N GLU A 396 -22.27 9.80 -5.36
CA GLU A 396 -22.36 8.44 -5.89
C GLU A 396 -21.78 7.46 -4.86
N ILE A 397 -22.42 6.31 -4.67
CA ILE A 397 -21.85 5.17 -3.96
C ILE A 397 -21.76 3.99 -4.92
N LEU A 398 -20.64 3.28 -4.91
CA LEU A 398 -20.43 2.05 -5.68
C LEU A 398 -20.05 0.91 -4.73
N CYS A 399 -20.65 -0.26 -4.95
CA CYS A 399 -20.19 -1.46 -4.28
C CYS A 399 -18.88 -1.94 -4.91
N THR A 400 -17.98 -2.45 -4.09
CA THR A 400 -16.73 -3.07 -4.58
C THR A 400 -16.97 -4.32 -5.43
N GLN A 401 -18.19 -4.88 -5.36
CA GLN A 401 -18.64 -6.03 -6.15
C GLN A 401 -19.95 -5.66 -6.86
N GLU A 402 -19.93 -5.64 -8.17
CA GLU A 402 -21.13 -5.37 -8.98
C GLU A 402 -22.06 -6.58 -9.13
N TYR A 403 -21.52 -7.77 -8.89
CA TYR A 403 -22.22 -9.05 -9.04
C TYR A 403 -21.77 -10.02 -7.94
N CYS A 404 -22.73 -10.73 -7.34
CA CYS A 404 -22.45 -11.73 -6.32
C CYS A 404 -23.25 -13.01 -6.56
N VAL A 405 -22.59 -14.16 -6.47
CA VAL A 405 -23.20 -15.49 -6.51
C VAL A 405 -23.13 -16.09 -5.11
N LEU A 406 -24.28 -16.49 -4.60
CA LEU A 406 -24.42 -17.07 -3.26
C LEU A 406 -25.09 -18.44 -3.34
N PRO A 407 -24.77 -19.39 -2.46
CA PRO A 407 -25.65 -20.50 -2.19
C PRO A 407 -26.83 -20.01 -1.34
N LYS A 408 -27.93 -20.76 -1.36
CA LYS A 408 -29.01 -20.54 -0.37
C LYS A 408 -28.42 -20.65 1.04
N TYR A 409 -28.84 -19.77 1.92
CA TYR A 409 -28.29 -19.52 3.25
C TYR A 409 -26.93 -18.81 3.28
N GLY A 410 -26.31 -18.56 2.14
CA GLY A 410 -25.08 -17.77 2.06
C GLY A 410 -25.30 -16.34 2.57
N VAL A 411 -24.20 -15.71 2.99
CA VAL A 411 -24.19 -14.34 3.49
C VAL A 411 -23.35 -13.46 2.58
N PHE A 412 -23.77 -12.21 2.40
CA PHE A 412 -23.03 -11.20 1.65
C PHE A 412 -23.09 -9.86 2.38
N THR A 413 -21.93 -9.39 2.82
CA THR A 413 -21.76 -8.05 3.40
C THR A 413 -21.10 -7.16 2.37
N PRO A 414 -21.86 -6.26 1.70
CA PRO A 414 -21.30 -5.37 0.69
C PRO A 414 -20.47 -4.25 1.30
N HIS A 415 -19.38 -3.89 0.63
CA HIS A 415 -18.57 -2.71 0.93
C HIS A 415 -18.82 -1.62 -0.10
N PHE A 416 -18.96 -0.38 0.34
CA PHE A 416 -19.29 0.75 -0.53
C PHE A 416 -18.23 1.83 -0.47
N MET A 417 -17.83 2.30 -1.65
CA MET A 417 -16.99 3.47 -1.84
C MET A 417 -17.85 4.67 -2.19
N GLY A 418 -17.48 5.85 -1.69
CA GLY A 418 -18.18 7.11 -1.92
C GLY A 418 -17.41 8.06 -2.84
N TYR A 419 -18.09 8.57 -3.86
CA TYR A 419 -17.54 9.47 -4.87
C TYR A 419 -18.32 10.78 -4.91
N ASN A 420 -17.62 11.88 -5.22
CA ASN A 420 -18.29 13.14 -5.51
C ASN A 420 -18.91 13.16 -6.91
N GLN A 421 -19.61 14.25 -7.24
CA GLN A 421 -20.27 14.43 -8.54
C GLN A 421 -19.31 14.40 -9.75
N TYR A 422 -18.01 14.52 -9.53
CA TYR A 422 -16.98 14.46 -10.57
C TYR A 422 -16.37 13.06 -10.70
N GLY A 423 -16.81 12.12 -9.85
CA GLY A 423 -16.28 10.75 -9.81
C GLY A 423 -14.97 10.62 -9.04
N TYR A 424 -14.60 11.61 -8.22
CA TYR A 424 -13.43 11.56 -7.38
C TYR A 424 -13.74 10.77 -6.09
N LEU A 425 -12.86 9.82 -5.74
CA LEU A 425 -13.04 8.97 -4.56
C LEU A 425 -12.78 9.78 -3.28
N ILE A 426 -13.82 9.91 -2.45
CA ILE A 426 -13.77 10.67 -1.18
C ILE A 426 -13.65 9.73 0.02
N ASN A 427 -14.35 8.60 -0.03
CA ASN A 427 -14.45 7.68 1.08
C ASN A 427 -14.31 6.24 0.57
N THR A 428 -13.31 5.53 1.07
CA THR A 428 -13.03 4.13 0.69
C THR A 428 -13.96 3.13 1.37
N GLU A 429 -14.66 3.54 2.44
CA GLU A 429 -15.62 2.72 3.18
C GLU A 429 -16.76 3.56 3.77
N VAL A 430 -17.85 3.66 3.00
CA VAL A 430 -19.05 4.41 3.43
C VAL A 430 -19.84 3.58 4.43
N THR A 431 -19.94 4.08 5.65
CA THR A 431 -20.78 3.48 6.72
C THR A 431 -22.17 4.12 6.76
N GLY A 432 -23.15 3.42 7.35
CA GLY A 432 -24.53 3.92 7.48
C GLY A 432 -25.32 3.86 6.17
N VAL A 433 -24.90 3.05 5.21
CA VAL A 433 -25.64 2.73 4.00
C VAL A 433 -26.90 1.95 4.36
N THR A 434 -28.05 2.34 3.81
CA THR A 434 -29.32 1.60 3.99
C THR A 434 -29.45 0.56 2.90
N LEU A 435 -29.61 -0.70 3.30
CA LEU A 435 -29.76 -1.83 2.39
C LEU A 435 -31.21 -2.29 2.25
N ARG A 436 -31.57 -2.74 1.06
CA ARG A 436 -32.83 -3.40 0.73
C ARG A 436 -32.56 -4.45 -0.36
N CYS A 437 -33.17 -5.60 -0.27
CA CYS A 437 -33.08 -6.62 -1.33
C CYS A 437 -34.49 -6.95 -1.88
N ASP A 438 -34.49 -7.60 -3.06
CA ASP A 438 -35.72 -8.20 -3.56
C ASP A 438 -36.17 -9.30 -2.61
N GLU A 439 -37.48 -9.36 -2.29
CA GLU A 439 -38.06 -10.30 -1.30
C GLU A 439 -37.77 -11.79 -1.63
N SER A 440 -37.59 -12.09 -2.90
CA SER A 440 -37.28 -13.46 -3.37
C SER A 440 -35.86 -13.92 -3.03
N LEU A 441 -34.94 -13.00 -2.69
CA LEU A 441 -33.55 -13.32 -2.39
C LEU A 441 -33.34 -13.70 -0.93
N GLY A 442 -34.03 -12.99 0.00
CA GLY A 442 -33.83 -13.20 1.43
C GLY A 442 -34.14 -11.94 2.22
N TYR A 443 -33.33 -11.67 3.23
CA TYR A 443 -33.52 -10.53 4.12
C TYR A 443 -32.20 -9.84 4.48
N ILE A 444 -32.30 -8.59 4.93
CA ILE A 444 -31.15 -7.84 5.42
C ILE A 444 -31.04 -8.01 6.93
N LYS A 445 -29.90 -8.53 7.38
CA LYS A 445 -29.53 -8.70 8.78
C LYS A 445 -28.69 -7.50 9.23
N ASP A 446 -29.02 -6.93 10.41
CA ASP A 446 -28.30 -5.84 11.07
C ASP A 446 -28.04 -4.62 10.17
N ASN A 447 -28.86 -4.42 9.13
CA ASN A 447 -28.74 -3.39 8.09
C ASN A 447 -27.40 -3.40 7.32
N THR A 448 -26.62 -4.48 7.40
CA THR A 448 -25.28 -4.58 6.78
C THR A 448 -25.12 -5.79 5.87
N THR A 449 -25.89 -6.84 6.11
CA THR A 449 -25.61 -8.15 5.49
C THR A 449 -26.88 -8.73 4.84
N LEU A 450 -26.77 -9.12 3.57
CA LEU A 450 -27.80 -9.94 2.92
C LEU A 450 -27.64 -11.39 3.36
N VAL A 451 -28.71 -11.99 3.88
CA VAL A 451 -28.84 -13.43 4.14
C VAL A 451 -29.73 -14.03 3.07
N ALA A 452 -29.18 -14.93 2.27
CA ALA A 452 -29.89 -15.58 1.19
C ALA A 452 -30.83 -16.67 1.72
N SER A 453 -32.15 -16.47 1.67
CA SER A 453 -33.14 -17.48 2.09
C SER A 453 -33.99 -18.07 0.94
N GLY A 454 -33.92 -17.42 -0.23
CA GLY A 454 -34.54 -17.86 -1.48
C GLY A 454 -33.52 -18.44 -2.47
N GLU A 455 -34.00 -18.78 -3.66
CA GLU A 455 -33.20 -19.15 -4.83
C GLU A 455 -33.64 -18.32 -6.04
N GLY A 456 -32.71 -18.01 -6.94
CA GLY A 456 -33.01 -17.25 -8.15
C GLY A 456 -32.09 -16.05 -8.35
N ARG A 457 -32.60 -15.04 -9.08
CA ARG A 457 -31.86 -13.81 -9.40
C ARG A 457 -32.65 -12.61 -8.95
N GLY A 458 -31.92 -11.56 -8.51
CA GLY A 458 -32.51 -10.30 -8.09
C GLY A 458 -31.43 -9.28 -7.78
N LYS A 459 -31.80 -8.21 -7.07
CA LYS A 459 -30.90 -7.11 -6.72
C LYS A 459 -30.85 -6.84 -5.23
N LEU A 460 -29.64 -6.53 -4.77
CA LEU A 460 -29.41 -5.83 -3.52
C LEU A 460 -29.29 -4.33 -3.84
N TYR A 461 -30.13 -3.51 -3.24
CA TYR A 461 -30.13 -2.06 -3.38
C TYR A 461 -29.49 -1.41 -2.17
N ALA A 462 -28.74 -0.36 -2.42
CA ALA A 462 -28.09 0.42 -1.40
C ALA A 462 -28.37 1.91 -1.59
N SER A 463 -28.60 2.64 -0.51
CA SER A 463 -28.81 4.08 -0.55
C SER A 463 -28.07 4.81 0.58
N TYR A 464 -27.54 5.98 0.28
CA TYR A 464 -26.82 6.84 1.21
C TYR A 464 -27.00 8.31 0.82
N ASN A 465 -27.61 9.13 1.67
CA ASN A 465 -27.83 10.58 1.46
C ASN A 465 -28.40 10.95 0.09
N GLY A 466 -29.24 10.08 -0.50
CA GLY A 466 -29.85 10.30 -1.82
C GLY A 466 -29.08 9.68 -3.00
N ALA A 467 -27.85 9.22 -2.78
CA ALA A 467 -27.14 8.38 -3.75
C ALA A 467 -27.68 6.94 -3.67
N GLU A 468 -27.82 6.29 -4.81
CA GLU A 468 -28.34 4.92 -4.89
C GLU A 468 -27.46 4.08 -5.80
N THR A 469 -27.32 2.79 -5.46
CA THR A 469 -26.67 1.78 -6.30
C THR A 469 -27.32 0.41 -6.12
N SER A 470 -26.95 -0.55 -6.94
CA SER A 470 -27.42 -1.93 -6.77
C SER A 470 -26.37 -2.95 -7.17
N VAL A 471 -26.41 -4.11 -6.54
CA VAL A 471 -25.58 -5.28 -6.83
C VAL A 471 -26.48 -6.38 -7.40
N ASP A 472 -26.07 -7.02 -8.48
CA ASP A 472 -26.78 -8.17 -9.04
C ASP A 472 -26.46 -9.42 -8.23
N ILE A 473 -27.49 -10.09 -7.73
CA ILE A 473 -27.37 -11.26 -6.87
C ILE A 473 -27.95 -12.48 -7.58
N VAL A 474 -27.22 -13.57 -7.54
CA VAL A 474 -27.68 -14.90 -7.99
C VAL A 474 -27.55 -15.87 -6.84
N ILE A 475 -28.64 -16.55 -6.50
CA ILE A 475 -28.68 -17.53 -5.40
C ILE A 475 -29.05 -18.90 -6.01
N GLY A 476 -28.12 -19.85 -5.84
CA GLY A 476 -28.29 -21.25 -6.21
C GLY A 476 -28.58 -22.16 -5.03
N ALA A 477 -28.96 -23.41 -5.31
CA ALA A 477 -29.04 -24.44 -4.28
C ALA A 477 -27.65 -24.60 -3.62
N PRO A 478 -27.60 -24.90 -2.30
CA PRO A 478 -26.34 -25.16 -1.63
C PRO A 478 -25.75 -26.49 -2.12
N GLU A 479 -24.48 -26.49 -2.47
CA GLU A 479 -23.74 -27.67 -2.89
C GLU A 479 -22.58 -27.94 -1.92
N GLY A 480 -22.32 -29.22 -1.60
CA GLY A 480 -21.20 -29.62 -0.77
C GLY A 480 -21.20 -28.97 0.61
N LEU A 481 -22.37 -28.87 1.27
CA LEU A 481 -22.45 -28.37 2.65
C LEU A 481 -21.53 -29.18 3.55
N THR A 482 -20.70 -28.49 4.35
CA THR A 482 -19.79 -29.11 5.32
C THR A 482 -19.43 -28.12 6.42
N LEU A 483 -19.20 -28.66 7.62
CA LEU A 483 -18.47 -27.88 8.64
C LEU A 483 -17.04 -27.62 8.19
N ARG A 484 -16.55 -26.42 8.36
CA ARG A 484 -15.18 -26.05 8.00
C ARG A 484 -14.13 -26.85 8.79
N LEU A 485 -14.49 -27.27 10.01
CA LEU A 485 -13.62 -28.03 10.92
C LEU A 485 -14.37 -29.24 11.47
N ASP A 486 -13.70 -30.41 11.49
CA ASP A 486 -14.20 -31.64 12.10
C ASP A 486 -14.03 -31.64 13.63
N SER A 487 -13.06 -30.89 14.12
CA SER A 487 -12.77 -30.80 15.56
C SER A 487 -12.16 -29.45 15.93
N VAL A 488 -12.48 -29.00 17.14
CA VAL A 488 -11.96 -27.75 17.70
C VAL A 488 -11.56 -27.91 19.15
N ILE A 489 -10.63 -27.05 19.59
CA ILE A 489 -10.31 -26.88 21.01
C ILE A 489 -10.70 -25.45 21.39
N ASN A 490 -11.63 -25.30 22.35
CA ASN A 490 -12.16 -24.02 22.81
C ASN A 490 -11.61 -23.69 24.20
N ASP A 491 -11.23 -22.45 24.41
CA ASP A 491 -10.63 -21.98 25.67
C ASP A 491 -11.66 -21.54 26.72
N GLY A 492 -12.96 -21.46 26.34
CA GLY A 492 -14.02 -20.98 27.22
C GLY A 492 -13.98 -19.47 27.51
N LEU A 493 -12.98 -18.73 27.01
CA LEU A 493 -12.83 -17.29 27.25
C LEU A 493 -13.80 -16.48 26.38
N TYR A 494 -13.92 -16.89 25.12
CA TYR A 494 -14.71 -16.19 24.11
C TYR A 494 -15.81 -17.08 23.52
N GLU A 495 -16.74 -16.48 22.82
CA GLU A 495 -17.66 -17.15 21.90
C GLU A 495 -17.02 -17.21 20.51
N TYR A 496 -16.98 -18.40 19.92
CA TYR A 496 -16.34 -18.65 18.63
C TYR A 496 -17.38 -19.06 17.60
N PRO A 497 -17.42 -18.44 16.41
CA PRO A 497 -18.35 -18.84 15.35
C PRO A 497 -17.98 -20.24 14.81
N ILE A 498 -18.96 -21.10 14.69
CA ILE A 498 -18.84 -22.36 13.95
C ILE A 498 -19.19 -22.06 12.51
N GLU A 499 -18.27 -22.29 11.60
CA GLU A 499 -18.48 -22.01 10.19
C GLU A 499 -18.98 -23.27 9.47
N VAL A 500 -20.08 -23.11 8.75
CA VAL A 500 -20.56 -24.05 7.74
C VAL A 500 -20.29 -23.40 6.38
N THR A 501 -19.81 -24.19 5.43
CA THR A 501 -19.53 -23.71 4.07
C THR A 501 -20.33 -24.50 3.04
N SER A 502 -20.58 -23.86 1.90
CA SER A 502 -21.12 -24.48 0.69
C SER A 502 -20.23 -24.09 -0.48
N LEU A 503 -20.21 -24.89 -1.53
CA LEU A 503 -19.41 -24.62 -2.72
C LEU A 503 -20.19 -23.76 -3.72
N VAL A 504 -19.52 -22.71 -4.21
CA VAL A 504 -19.98 -21.93 -5.37
C VAL A 504 -18.81 -21.86 -6.35
N ASN A 505 -19.00 -22.40 -7.56
CA ASN A 505 -17.93 -22.52 -8.56
C ASN A 505 -16.66 -23.23 -8.02
N ASN A 506 -16.84 -24.22 -7.16
CA ASN A 506 -15.79 -24.95 -6.42
C ASN A 506 -15.03 -24.12 -5.38
N GLU A 507 -15.50 -22.93 -5.02
CA GLU A 507 -14.95 -22.12 -3.91
C GLU A 507 -15.87 -22.20 -2.70
N PRO A 508 -15.34 -22.40 -1.48
CA PRO A 508 -16.15 -22.46 -0.28
C PRO A 508 -16.67 -21.07 0.09
N MET A 509 -17.97 -20.99 0.38
CA MET A 509 -18.62 -19.77 0.88
C MET A 509 -19.29 -20.05 2.22
N ILE A 510 -19.25 -19.08 3.13
CA ILE A 510 -19.82 -19.17 4.46
C ILE A 510 -21.35 -19.12 4.38
N ILE A 511 -21.98 -19.99 5.11
CA ILE A 511 -23.44 -20.08 5.28
C ILE A 511 -23.82 -19.41 6.61
N ALA A 512 -24.98 -18.75 6.63
CA ALA A 512 -25.52 -18.14 7.84
C ALA A 512 -25.75 -19.20 8.93
N PRO A 513 -25.06 -19.13 10.07
CA PRO A 513 -25.14 -20.17 11.11
C PRO A 513 -26.54 -20.28 11.73
N GLU A 514 -27.33 -19.23 11.70
CA GLU A 514 -28.74 -19.24 12.14
C GLU A 514 -29.67 -20.07 11.23
N ALA A 515 -29.23 -20.48 10.04
CA ALA A 515 -29.98 -21.36 9.15
C ALA A 515 -30.01 -22.81 9.66
N PHE A 516 -29.17 -23.17 10.63
CA PHE A 516 -29.00 -24.54 11.13
C PHE A 516 -29.58 -24.71 12.52
N GLU A 517 -30.06 -25.92 12.79
CA GLU A 517 -30.37 -26.39 14.14
C GLU A 517 -29.09 -26.95 14.77
N TRP A 518 -28.77 -26.41 15.95
CA TRP A 518 -27.58 -26.79 16.71
C TRP A 518 -27.97 -27.56 17.97
N THR A 519 -27.39 -28.75 18.15
CA THR A 519 -27.59 -29.57 19.34
C THR A 519 -26.25 -29.94 19.95
N VAL A 520 -26.11 -29.76 21.26
CA VAL A 520 -24.92 -30.14 22.02
C VAL A 520 -25.18 -31.43 22.78
N GLN A 521 -24.28 -32.42 22.65
CA GLN A 521 -24.43 -33.69 23.32
C GLN A 521 -24.36 -33.56 24.84
N ASP A 522 -23.39 -32.77 25.34
CA ASP A 522 -23.27 -32.45 26.77
C ASP A 522 -23.25 -30.93 26.99
N PRO A 523 -24.41 -30.33 27.29
CA PRO A 523 -24.56 -28.91 27.46
C PRO A 523 -23.85 -28.37 28.73
N ALA A 524 -23.34 -29.23 29.60
CA ALA A 524 -22.53 -28.77 30.72
C ALA A 524 -21.09 -28.42 30.31
N ILE A 525 -20.59 -28.95 29.18
CA ILE A 525 -19.25 -28.70 28.66
C ILE A 525 -19.21 -27.47 27.75
N CYS A 526 -20.16 -27.34 26.85
CA CYS A 526 -20.27 -26.16 25.99
C CYS A 526 -21.75 -25.86 25.63
N SER A 527 -21.97 -24.65 25.15
CA SER A 527 -23.23 -24.21 24.56
C SER A 527 -23.02 -23.67 23.15
N VAL A 528 -24.04 -23.76 22.31
CA VAL A 528 -24.06 -23.14 20.98
C VAL A 528 -25.31 -22.29 20.87
N THR A 529 -25.17 -21.05 20.52
CA THR A 529 -26.27 -20.11 20.27
C THR A 529 -26.07 -19.43 18.94
N ASN A 530 -27.00 -19.64 18.01
CA ASN A 530 -26.91 -19.10 16.63
C ASN A 530 -25.55 -19.41 15.97
N GLY A 531 -25.03 -20.64 16.16
CA GLY A 531 -23.74 -21.07 15.62
C GLY A 531 -22.52 -20.56 16.37
N ASN A 532 -22.66 -19.82 17.49
CA ASN A 532 -21.53 -19.40 18.31
C ASN A 532 -21.31 -20.40 19.45
N LEU A 533 -20.14 -21.01 19.48
CA LEU A 533 -19.72 -21.99 20.47
C LEU A 533 -19.09 -21.28 21.68
N LYS A 534 -19.55 -21.62 22.89
CA LYS A 534 -19.00 -21.18 24.16
C LYS A 534 -18.61 -22.37 25.02
N GLY A 535 -17.34 -22.47 25.41
CA GLY A 535 -16.87 -23.44 26.41
C GLY A 535 -17.35 -23.04 27.81
N LEU A 536 -17.90 -24.00 28.57
CA LEU A 536 -18.44 -23.78 29.91
C LEU A 536 -17.63 -24.51 30.98
N ALA A 537 -17.13 -25.73 30.69
CA ALA A 537 -16.33 -26.53 31.60
C ALA A 537 -15.36 -27.39 30.80
N ASN A 538 -14.21 -27.72 31.42
CA ASN A 538 -13.20 -28.60 30.81
C ASN A 538 -13.81 -29.97 30.50
N GLY A 539 -13.61 -30.47 29.30
CA GLY A 539 -14.14 -31.74 28.86
C GLY A 539 -14.19 -31.93 27.35
N LYS A 540 -14.78 -33.03 26.93
CA LYS A 540 -14.99 -33.34 25.50
C LYS A 540 -16.47 -33.60 25.23
N THR A 541 -16.98 -33.07 24.15
CA THR A 541 -18.37 -33.27 23.73
C THR A 541 -18.48 -33.19 22.20
N TYR A 542 -19.69 -33.35 21.66
CA TYR A 542 -19.98 -33.18 20.26
C TYR A 542 -21.08 -32.14 20.06
N VAL A 543 -20.94 -31.35 19.02
CA VAL A 543 -21.95 -30.42 18.53
C VAL A 543 -22.49 -30.96 17.21
N TYR A 544 -23.78 -31.09 17.11
CA TYR A 544 -24.45 -31.54 15.90
C TYR A 544 -25.07 -30.34 15.19
N CYS A 545 -24.85 -30.29 13.87
CA CYS A 545 -25.41 -29.31 12.97
C CYS A 545 -26.39 -29.99 12.02
N GLN A 546 -27.61 -29.44 11.88
CA GLN A 546 -28.61 -29.99 10.97
C GLN A 546 -29.36 -28.88 10.23
N GLN A 547 -29.58 -29.09 8.92
CA GLN A 547 -30.47 -28.29 8.08
C GLN A 547 -30.99 -29.16 6.93
N ASP A 548 -32.32 -29.33 6.80
CA ASP A 548 -32.95 -30.22 5.82
C ASP A 548 -32.33 -31.64 5.87
N ASP A 549 -31.77 -32.12 4.78
CA ASP A 549 -31.07 -33.42 4.72
C ASP A 549 -29.58 -33.36 5.12
N PHE A 550 -29.03 -32.18 5.34
CA PHE A 550 -27.64 -32.00 5.78
C PHE A 550 -27.52 -32.29 7.27
N ARG A 551 -26.51 -33.05 7.62
CA ARG A 551 -26.11 -33.34 9.01
C ARG A 551 -24.61 -33.47 9.09
N ASP A 552 -24.01 -32.79 10.09
CA ASP A 552 -22.59 -32.88 10.35
C ASP A 552 -22.31 -32.79 11.86
N THR A 553 -21.08 -33.10 12.26
CA THR A 553 -20.71 -33.23 13.67
C THR A 553 -19.35 -32.61 13.94
N LEU A 554 -19.30 -31.66 14.85
CA LEU A 554 -18.09 -31.03 15.35
C LEU A 554 -17.66 -31.68 16.68
N ALA A 555 -16.44 -32.23 16.74
CA ALA A 555 -15.88 -32.68 18.00
C ALA A 555 -15.29 -31.49 18.78
N VAL A 556 -15.78 -31.25 19.99
CA VAL A 556 -15.37 -30.10 20.80
C VAL A 556 -14.59 -30.57 22.02
N THR A 557 -13.40 -30.04 22.23
CA THR A 557 -12.65 -30.16 23.47
C THR A 557 -12.56 -28.78 24.11
N VAL A 558 -13.02 -28.65 25.36
CA VAL A 558 -12.92 -27.40 26.10
C VAL A 558 -11.73 -27.49 27.06
N GLN A 559 -10.84 -26.50 26.96
CA GLN A 559 -9.65 -26.36 27.83
C GLN A 559 -9.57 -24.93 28.35
N ILE A 560 -10.23 -24.65 29.45
CA ILE A 560 -10.26 -23.32 30.05
C ILE A 560 -8.92 -23.10 30.79
N PRO A 561 -8.17 -22.03 30.52
CA PRO A 561 -6.97 -21.69 31.25
C PRO A 561 -7.25 -21.58 32.76
N ALA A 562 -6.54 -22.39 33.58
CA ALA A 562 -6.81 -22.44 35.02
C ALA A 562 -6.22 -21.23 35.78
N TYR A 563 -5.24 -20.55 35.20
CA TYR A 563 -4.48 -19.47 35.84
C TYR A 563 -4.26 -18.32 34.85
N ARG A 564 -4.10 -17.13 35.41
CA ARG A 564 -3.74 -15.93 34.66
C ARG A 564 -2.36 -16.04 33.98
N ASN A 565 -1.41 -16.66 34.69
CA ASN A 565 -0.06 -16.92 34.19
C ASN A 565 0.12 -18.45 34.05
N ILE A 566 0.34 -18.92 32.83
CA ILE A 566 0.55 -20.33 32.53
C ILE A 566 2.03 -20.51 32.18
N PRO A 567 2.86 -21.08 33.08
CA PRO A 567 4.24 -21.33 32.77
C PRO A 567 4.34 -22.44 31.71
N ILE A 568 5.06 -22.14 30.62
CA ILE A 568 5.35 -23.06 29.52
C ILE A 568 6.66 -23.80 29.77
N ASP A 569 7.69 -23.06 30.19
CA ASP A 569 9.01 -23.60 30.48
C ASP A 569 9.70 -22.74 31.54
N ASN A 570 10.26 -23.36 32.56
CA ASN A 570 11.09 -22.70 33.59
C ASN A 570 12.58 -22.76 33.26
N PHE A 571 12.91 -23.32 32.08
CA PHE A 571 14.27 -23.52 31.60
C PHE A 571 15.20 -24.23 32.62
N ALA A 572 14.65 -25.09 33.46
CA ALA A 572 15.47 -25.92 34.30
C ALA A 572 16.39 -26.86 33.49
N ASP A 573 15.91 -27.24 32.30
CA ASP A 573 16.67 -27.95 31.27
C ASP A 573 16.25 -27.48 29.88
N ALA A 574 17.09 -26.69 29.24
CA ALA A 574 16.82 -26.20 27.89
C ALA A 574 17.22 -27.19 26.77
N SER A 575 17.55 -28.44 27.09
CA SER A 575 17.93 -29.45 26.07
C SER A 575 16.80 -29.80 25.09
N SER A 576 15.55 -29.54 25.46
CA SER A 576 14.38 -29.71 24.60
C SER A 576 14.19 -28.58 23.58
N TRP A 577 15.01 -27.54 23.65
CA TRP A 577 14.99 -26.43 22.73
C TRP A 577 16.07 -26.57 21.66
N GLU A 578 15.71 -26.38 20.40
CA GLU A 578 16.70 -26.26 19.34
C GLU A 578 17.30 -24.84 19.37
N ILE A 579 18.64 -24.77 19.52
CA ILE A 579 19.37 -23.51 19.58
C ILE A 579 20.16 -23.32 18.31
N THR A 580 19.83 -22.31 17.56
CA THR A 580 20.54 -21.87 16.34
C THR A 580 21.12 -20.48 16.55
N ASN A 581 22.13 -20.12 15.76
CA ASN A 581 22.81 -18.84 15.95
C ASN A 581 23.49 -18.33 14.67
N SER A 582 23.90 -17.05 14.73
CA SER A 582 24.85 -16.45 13.78
C SER A 582 25.93 -15.71 14.56
N ALA A 583 27.17 -15.86 14.12
CA ALA A 583 28.35 -15.22 14.70
C ALA A 583 28.68 -15.61 16.18
N LEU A 584 28.13 -16.72 16.69
CA LEU A 584 28.43 -17.26 17.98
C LEU A 584 29.08 -18.65 17.82
N LYS A 585 29.99 -19.00 18.72
CA LYS A 585 30.69 -20.30 18.74
C LYS A 585 30.65 -20.90 20.15
N ASP A 586 30.94 -22.20 20.24
CA ASP A 586 31.14 -22.93 21.48
C ASP A 586 29.97 -22.75 22.46
N ILE A 587 28.74 -22.82 21.91
CA ILE A 587 27.52 -22.64 22.72
C ILE A 587 27.41 -23.83 23.68
N ALA A 588 27.45 -23.54 24.98
CA ALA A 588 27.24 -24.52 26.05
C ALA A 588 25.91 -24.19 26.78
N ILE A 589 25.08 -25.21 26.92
CA ILE A 589 23.82 -25.17 27.66
C ILE A 589 24.13 -25.70 29.06
N VAL A 590 24.03 -24.85 30.09
CA VAL A 590 24.39 -25.20 31.46
C VAL A 590 23.17 -25.02 32.38
N PRO A 591 22.47 -26.09 32.75
CA PRO A 591 21.38 -26.02 33.72
C PRO A 591 21.86 -25.47 35.08
N THR A 592 21.03 -24.63 35.70
CA THR A 592 21.28 -24.07 37.04
C THR A 592 20.02 -24.16 37.89
N ALA A 593 20.10 -23.84 39.16
CA ALA A 593 18.93 -23.83 40.05
C ALA A 593 17.89 -22.76 39.68
N GLU A 594 18.29 -21.74 38.88
CA GLU A 594 17.45 -20.60 38.49
C GLU A 594 17.17 -20.55 36.98
N GLY A 595 17.21 -21.68 36.29
CA GLY A 595 17.03 -21.78 34.82
C GLY A 595 18.30 -22.26 34.11
N THR A 596 18.49 -21.92 32.85
CA THR A 596 19.63 -22.37 32.05
C THR A 596 20.52 -21.17 31.64
N GLU A 597 21.84 -21.37 31.82
CA GLU A 597 22.85 -20.44 31.24
C GLU A 597 23.24 -20.91 29.84
N LEU A 598 23.14 -20.02 28.87
CA LEU A 598 23.69 -20.17 27.53
C LEU A 598 25.03 -19.44 27.49
N ARG A 599 26.15 -20.20 27.54
CA ARG A 599 27.49 -19.63 27.41
C ARG A 599 27.97 -19.75 26.00
N TYR A 600 28.51 -18.67 25.42
CA TYR A 600 29.00 -18.68 24.06
C TYR A 600 30.24 -17.79 23.88
N THR A 601 31.02 -18.08 22.85
CA THR A 601 32.12 -17.23 22.39
C THR A 601 31.66 -16.38 21.19
N PHE A 602 31.79 -15.04 21.27
CA PHE A 602 31.46 -14.15 20.17
C PHE A 602 32.51 -14.20 19.05
N ASN A 603 32.09 -14.38 17.81
CA ASN A 603 32.98 -14.57 16.66
C ASN A 603 32.75 -13.53 15.58
N SER A 604 32.54 -12.31 15.80
CA SER A 604 32.27 -11.25 14.83
C SER A 604 31.47 -11.67 13.58
N GLY A 605 30.51 -10.87 13.15
CA GLY A 605 29.66 -11.17 12.00
C GLY A 605 28.62 -10.07 11.79
N ARG A 606 27.98 -10.09 10.63
CA ARG A 606 26.80 -9.24 10.38
C ARG A 606 25.60 -9.82 11.09
N ALA A 607 24.83 -8.99 11.78
CA ALA A 607 23.57 -9.36 12.45
C ALA A 607 23.70 -10.65 13.32
N PRO A 608 24.51 -10.63 14.40
CA PRO A 608 24.60 -11.78 15.31
C PRO A 608 23.27 -11.99 16.03
N TYR A 609 22.90 -13.27 16.18
CA TYR A 609 21.68 -13.64 16.91
C TYR A 609 21.81 -14.98 17.61
N LEU A 610 20.95 -15.18 18.60
CA LEU A 610 20.62 -16.45 19.22
C LEU A 610 19.13 -16.72 18.97
N GLN A 611 18.79 -17.91 18.50
CA GLN A 611 17.41 -18.33 18.29
C GLN A 611 17.11 -19.60 19.11
N LEU A 612 16.00 -19.57 19.81
CA LEU A 612 15.42 -20.68 20.56
C LEU A 612 14.19 -21.16 19.80
N ALA A 613 14.16 -22.41 19.39
CA ALA A 613 13.04 -22.99 18.66
C ALA A 613 12.46 -24.21 19.40
N LYS A 614 11.12 -24.25 19.46
CA LYS A 614 10.35 -25.36 20.02
C LYS A 614 8.91 -25.24 19.56
N ASP A 615 8.32 -26.34 19.09
CA ASP A 615 6.92 -26.34 18.73
C ASP A 615 6.05 -26.40 19.97
N ILE A 616 5.29 -25.34 20.24
CA ILE A 616 4.35 -25.23 21.36
C ILE A 616 2.98 -24.87 20.81
N ALA A 617 2.01 -25.77 20.95
CA ALA A 617 0.65 -25.56 20.49
C ALA A 617 -0.12 -24.66 21.47
N LEU A 618 -0.64 -23.55 20.96
CA LEU A 618 -1.52 -22.62 21.67
C LEU A 618 -2.95 -22.82 21.16
N TYR A 619 -3.85 -23.14 22.06
CA TYR A 619 -5.27 -23.37 21.77
C TYR A 619 -6.16 -22.17 22.06
N SER A 620 -5.56 -21.11 22.56
CA SER A 620 -6.11 -19.77 22.68
C SER A 620 -4.98 -18.76 22.52
N LEU A 621 -5.29 -17.56 22.06
CA LEU A 621 -4.30 -16.50 21.97
C LEU A 621 -4.17 -15.82 23.34
N PRO A 622 -2.98 -15.84 23.98
CA PRO A 622 -2.78 -15.10 25.22
C PRO A 622 -2.77 -13.59 24.98
N ASP A 623 -3.01 -12.80 26.01
CA ASP A 623 -2.88 -11.34 25.93
C ASP A 623 -1.44 -10.93 25.67
N SER A 624 -0.49 -11.70 26.25
CA SER A 624 0.94 -11.56 25.95
C SER A 624 1.72 -12.85 26.21
N LEU A 625 2.88 -12.96 25.54
CA LEU A 625 3.94 -13.89 25.87
C LEU A 625 4.94 -13.19 26.77
N SER A 626 5.31 -13.80 27.89
CA SER A 626 6.30 -13.27 28.82
C SER A 626 7.53 -14.16 28.89
N ILE A 627 8.71 -13.60 28.63
CA ILE A 627 9.99 -14.33 28.70
C ILE A 627 10.90 -13.60 29.67
N THR A 628 11.23 -14.23 30.79
CA THR A 628 12.18 -13.72 31.76
C THR A 628 13.58 -14.25 31.48
N LEU A 629 14.50 -13.33 31.26
CA LEU A 629 15.89 -13.64 30.98
C LEU A 629 16.84 -12.61 31.61
N ASN A 630 18.12 -12.96 31.66
CA ASN A 630 19.19 -12.06 32.03
C ASN A 630 20.22 -12.09 30.90
N THR A 631 20.43 -10.97 30.24
CA THR A 631 21.32 -10.90 29.09
C THR A 631 22.80 -10.87 29.45
N GLY A 632 23.12 -10.78 30.75
CA GLY A 632 24.51 -10.55 31.20
C GLY A 632 25.05 -9.25 30.57
N GLU A 633 26.26 -9.34 30.03
CA GLU A 633 26.88 -8.23 29.31
C GLU A 633 26.42 -8.12 27.85
N THR A 634 25.48 -8.97 27.42
CA THR A 634 24.98 -8.98 26.03
C THR A 634 23.90 -7.91 25.82
N LEU A 635 24.08 -6.99 24.86
CA LEU A 635 23.06 -6.05 24.48
C LEU A 635 22.17 -6.68 23.39
N VAL A 636 20.91 -6.93 23.73
CA VAL A 636 19.87 -7.40 22.81
C VAL A 636 19.01 -6.21 22.40
N ASN A 637 18.90 -5.93 21.10
CA ASN A 637 18.19 -4.77 20.58
C ASN A 637 16.93 -5.13 19.80
N LYS A 638 16.75 -6.40 19.45
CA LYS A 638 15.58 -6.89 18.73
C LYS A 638 15.19 -8.27 19.17
N VAL A 639 13.89 -8.52 19.20
CA VAL A 639 13.33 -9.87 19.40
C VAL A 639 12.37 -10.14 18.26
N VAL A 640 12.51 -11.30 17.61
CA VAL A 640 11.59 -11.76 16.58
C VAL A 640 10.89 -13.02 17.07
N LEU A 641 9.59 -12.94 17.17
CA LEU A 641 8.70 -14.05 17.45
C LEU A 641 8.24 -14.68 16.12
N THR A 642 8.34 -16.00 16.01
CA THR A 642 7.79 -16.72 14.85
C THR A 642 6.69 -17.67 15.33
N MET A 643 5.51 -17.51 14.76
CA MET A 643 4.33 -18.35 14.98
C MET A 643 3.92 -19.01 13.67
N LYS A 644 3.22 -20.11 13.73
CA LYS A 644 2.62 -20.79 12.58
C LYS A 644 1.14 -20.98 12.85
N GLU A 645 0.34 -20.50 11.92
CA GLU A 645 -1.07 -20.81 11.88
C GLU A 645 -1.35 -21.66 10.62
N ASN A 646 -2.06 -22.75 10.74
CA ASN A 646 -2.43 -23.65 9.62
C ASN A 646 -1.35 -23.77 8.53
N ALA A 647 -1.52 -23.10 7.39
CA ALA A 647 -0.62 -23.18 6.23
C ALA A 647 0.42 -22.05 6.17
N SER A 648 0.36 -21.05 7.04
CA SER A 648 1.24 -19.86 6.98
C SER A 648 2.17 -19.74 8.17
N MET A 649 3.28 -19.01 7.99
CA MET A 649 4.22 -18.62 9.05
C MET A 649 4.21 -17.11 9.18
N THR A 650 3.90 -16.59 10.35
CA THR A 650 3.92 -15.16 10.66
C THR A 650 5.05 -14.87 11.64
N SER A 651 5.81 -13.80 11.38
CA SER A 651 6.88 -13.33 12.26
C SER A 651 6.55 -11.94 12.75
N THR A 652 6.58 -11.76 14.07
CA THR A 652 6.42 -10.45 14.71
C THR A 652 7.77 -9.94 15.18
N LEU A 653 8.18 -8.79 14.69
CA LEU A 653 9.38 -8.08 15.11
C LEU A 653 9.02 -7.12 16.24
N THR A 654 9.71 -7.28 17.37
CA THR A 654 9.62 -6.34 18.48
C THR A 654 11.00 -5.75 18.74
N GLU A 655 11.12 -4.42 18.63
CA GLU A 655 12.34 -3.71 18.98
C GLU A 655 12.28 -3.28 20.45
N PHE A 656 13.35 -3.53 21.17
CA PHE A 656 13.49 -3.10 22.56
C PHE A 656 14.64 -2.10 22.63
N GLU A 657 14.33 -0.89 23.04
CA GLU A 657 15.32 0.09 23.50
C GLU A 657 15.61 -0.26 24.97
N ASP A 658 16.87 -0.52 25.28
CA ASP A 658 17.34 -0.65 26.67
C ASP A 658 16.85 -1.90 27.45
N ILE A 659 16.96 -3.12 26.88
CA ILE A 659 16.90 -4.32 27.73
C ILE A 659 18.04 -4.23 28.76
N PRO A 660 17.74 -4.15 30.07
CA PRO A 660 18.75 -3.96 31.08
C PRO A 660 19.75 -5.10 31.08
N GLN A 661 21.04 -4.79 31.00
CA GLN A 661 22.12 -5.78 31.11
C GLN A 661 22.34 -6.15 32.57
N ASN A 662 22.82 -7.36 32.78
CA ASN A 662 23.19 -7.90 34.11
C ASN A 662 22.04 -7.89 35.14
N THR A 663 20.80 -7.89 34.69
CA THR A 663 19.62 -7.97 35.56
C THR A 663 18.55 -8.88 34.95
N ASP A 664 17.71 -9.43 35.81
CA ASP A 664 16.55 -10.19 35.33
C ASP A 664 15.51 -9.27 34.77
N TYR A 665 15.09 -9.54 33.55
CA TYR A 665 14.14 -8.72 32.82
C TYR A 665 13.07 -9.60 32.15
N ALA A 666 11.80 -9.27 32.35
CA ALA A 666 10.70 -9.94 31.71
C ALA A 666 10.33 -9.19 30.41
N ILE A 667 10.64 -9.78 29.27
CA ILE A 667 10.21 -9.31 27.97
C ILE A 667 8.74 -9.70 27.83
N SER A 668 7.84 -8.72 27.70
CA SER A 668 6.42 -8.95 27.41
C SER A 668 6.13 -8.64 25.95
N ILE A 669 5.64 -9.63 25.21
CA ILE A 669 5.27 -9.50 23.80
C ILE A 669 3.76 -9.53 23.73
N PRO A 670 3.07 -8.37 23.50
CA PRO A 670 1.62 -8.32 23.31
C PRO A 670 1.22 -9.13 22.08
N MET A 671 0.10 -9.85 22.21
CA MET A 671 -0.47 -10.66 21.13
C MET A 671 -1.74 -10.05 20.53
N ASP A 672 -2.19 -8.89 21.05
CA ASP A 672 -3.29 -8.13 20.47
C ASP A 672 -2.95 -7.72 19.04
N GLY A 673 -3.90 -7.92 18.14
CA GLY A 673 -3.72 -7.63 16.69
C GLY A 673 -2.84 -8.64 15.93
N TYR A 674 -2.44 -9.74 16.55
CA TYR A 674 -1.68 -10.80 15.88
C TYR A 674 -2.48 -11.43 14.73
N PHE A 675 -3.79 -11.62 14.92
CA PHE A 675 -4.74 -12.01 13.89
C PHE A 675 -5.81 -10.94 13.72
N GLU A 676 -6.23 -10.70 12.48
CA GLU A 676 -7.38 -9.83 12.20
C GLU A 676 -8.66 -10.39 12.85
N ASN A 677 -8.82 -11.72 12.84
CA ASN A 677 -9.93 -12.43 13.49
C ASN A 677 -9.43 -13.56 14.41
N TYR A 678 -8.94 -13.22 15.58
CA TYR A 678 -8.45 -14.19 16.60
C TYR A 678 -9.55 -15.17 17.11
N ARG A 679 -10.82 -14.92 16.82
CA ARG A 679 -11.95 -15.80 17.17
C ARG A 679 -12.23 -16.86 16.12
N ASP A 680 -11.61 -16.81 14.96
CA ASP A 680 -11.72 -17.88 13.96
C ASP A 680 -10.97 -19.12 14.46
N MET A 681 -11.75 -20.15 14.83
CA MET A 681 -11.20 -21.41 15.33
C MET A 681 -10.32 -22.15 14.31
N SER A 682 -10.39 -21.81 13.04
CA SER A 682 -9.55 -22.41 12.00
C SER A 682 -8.08 -22.02 12.13
N HIS A 683 -7.76 -20.96 12.84
CA HIS A 683 -6.38 -20.56 13.15
C HIS A 683 -5.71 -21.47 14.17
N TYR A 684 -6.49 -22.17 15.01
CA TYR A 684 -5.97 -22.95 16.13
C TYR A 684 -5.81 -24.47 15.82
N PRO A 685 -4.80 -25.11 16.42
CA PRO A 685 -3.81 -24.54 17.31
C PRO A 685 -2.82 -23.64 16.56
N VAL A 686 -2.52 -22.48 17.14
CA VAL A 686 -1.39 -21.68 16.70
C VAL A 686 -0.12 -22.31 17.29
N ILE A 687 0.90 -22.50 16.48
CA ILE A 687 2.15 -23.10 16.93
C ILE A 687 3.19 -22.00 17.14
N PHE A 688 3.63 -21.77 18.39
CA PHE A 688 4.86 -21.05 18.63
C PHE A 688 6.02 -21.86 18.05
N LYS A 689 6.84 -21.25 17.22
CA LYS A 689 7.96 -21.90 16.52
C LYS A 689 9.31 -21.47 17.06
N SER A 690 9.54 -20.19 17.26
CA SER A 690 10.83 -19.70 17.73
C SER A 690 10.80 -18.27 18.27
N LEU A 691 11.75 -17.99 19.13
CA LEU A 691 12.15 -16.67 19.56
C LEU A 691 13.59 -16.41 19.15
N LYS A 692 13.85 -15.33 18.45
CA LYS A 692 15.17 -14.92 18.00
C LYS A 692 15.57 -13.61 18.67
N LEU A 693 16.70 -13.64 19.37
CA LEU A 693 17.30 -12.51 20.06
C LEU A 693 18.45 -11.95 19.20
N PHE A 694 18.33 -10.75 18.70
CA PHE A 694 19.40 -10.09 17.94
C PHE A 694 20.35 -9.36 18.89
N ILE A 695 21.63 -9.63 18.70
CA ILE A 695 22.71 -9.12 19.55
C ILE A 695 23.37 -7.93 18.86
N THR A 696 23.60 -6.86 19.61
CA THR A 696 24.37 -5.71 19.10
C THR A 696 25.85 -6.07 19.06
N GLY A 697 26.37 -6.44 17.88
CA GLY A 697 27.73 -6.93 17.72
C GLY A 697 28.83 -5.94 18.14
N SER A 698 28.57 -4.62 18.06
CA SER A 698 29.51 -3.59 18.53
C SER A 698 29.64 -3.54 20.06
N SER A 699 28.74 -4.17 20.82
CA SER A 699 28.84 -4.28 22.29
C SER A 699 29.69 -5.46 22.75
N GLN A 700 30.14 -6.31 21.80
CA GLN A 700 30.90 -7.51 22.11
C GLN A 700 32.27 -7.53 21.43
N THR A 701 33.23 -8.21 22.09
CA THR A 701 34.59 -8.38 21.56
C THR A 701 34.78 -9.81 21.05
N ALA A 702 35.25 -9.96 19.82
CA ALA A 702 35.48 -11.26 19.21
C ALA A 702 36.50 -12.08 20.05
N GLY A 703 36.21 -13.34 20.30
CA GLY A 703 36.99 -14.26 21.12
C GLY A 703 36.67 -14.24 22.59
N ASN A 704 35.87 -13.26 23.08
CA ASN A 704 35.41 -13.25 24.47
C ASN A 704 34.19 -14.14 24.68
N GLN A 705 34.08 -14.68 25.89
CA GLN A 705 32.92 -15.44 26.33
C GLN A 705 31.86 -14.52 26.96
N TYR A 706 30.61 -14.84 26.68
CA TYR A 706 29.42 -14.17 27.21
C TYR A 706 28.42 -15.20 27.73
N THR A 707 27.57 -14.78 28.65
CA THR A 707 26.54 -15.65 29.25
C THR A 707 25.19 -14.93 29.18
N LEU A 708 24.18 -15.65 28.71
CA LEU A 708 22.79 -15.26 28.77
C LEU A 708 22.04 -16.31 29.60
N LYS A 709 21.17 -15.90 30.52
CA LYS A 709 20.37 -16.80 31.34
C LYS A 709 18.92 -16.75 30.91
N LEU A 710 18.34 -17.92 30.69
CA LEU A 710 16.91 -18.13 30.46
C LEU A 710 16.27 -18.60 31.76
N LYS A 711 15.18 -17.95 32.18
CA LYS A 711 14.56 -18.24 33.50
C LYS A 711 13.16 -18.78 33.39
N GLU A 712 12.28 -18.11 32.66
CA GLU A 712 10.87 -18.49 32.53
C GLU A 712 10.28 -18.06 31.20
N PHE A 713 9.43 -18.89 30.61
CA PHE A 713 8.55 -18.57 29.50
C PHE A 713 7.11 -18.88 29.90
N SER A 714 6.24 -17.88 29.84
CA SER A 714 4.85 -17.97 30.29
C SER A 714 3.88 -17.37 29.30
N LEU A 715 2.65 -17.89 29.27
CA LEU A 715 1.50 -17.28 28.64
C LEU A 715 0.73 -16.45 29.66
N ILE A 716 0.42 -15.20 29.33
CA ILE A 716 -0.33 -14.30 30.21
C ILE A 716 -1.74 -14.14 29.65
N TYR A 717 -2.74 -14.50 30.44
CA TYR A 717 -4.16 -14.25 30.18
C TYR A 717 -4.65 -13.28 31.24
N ASP A 718 -4.88 -12.04 30.90
CA ASP A 718 -5.23 -10.98 31.86
C ASP A 718 -6.62 -11.15 32.50
N GLY A 719 -7.38 -12.16 32.04
CA GLY A 719 -8.65 -12.54 32.66
C GLY A 719 -9.69 -11.41 32.64
N ILE A 720 -9.42 -10.35 31.94
CA ILE A 720 -10.38 -9.32 31.67
C ILE A 720 -11.30 -9.94 30.64
N THR A 721 -12.39 -10.52 31.10
CA THR A 721 -13.60 -10.50 30.33
C THR A 721 -13.85 -9.02 30.00
N VAL A 722 -13.27 -8.57 28.91
CA VAL A 722 -13.85 -7.43 28.23
C VAL A 722 -15.18 -7.96 27.81
N ASN A 723 -16.21 -7.71 28.63
CA ASN A 723 -17.57 -7.68 28.18
C ASN A 723 -17.62 -6.59 27.11
N VAL A 724 -17.17 -6.89 25.91
CA VAL A 724 -17.45 -6.15 24.70
C VAL A 724 -18.86 -6.58 24.29
N SER A 725 -19.80 -6.33 25.19
CA SER A 725 -21.20 -6.28 24.84
C SER A 725 -21.57 -4.88 24.40
N ASN A 726 -20.72 -4.24 23.58
CA ASN A 726 -21.15 -3.12 22.72
C ASN A 726 -20.02 -2.74 21.76
N PRO A 727 -20.05 -3.13 20.47
CA PRO A 727 -19.12 -2.62 19.46
C PRO A 727 -19.23 -1.08 19.30
N GLU A 728 -20.33 -0.45 19.75
CA GLU A 728 -20.49 0.99 19.72
C GLU A 728 -19.67 1.75 20.78
N MET A 729 -19.15 1.10 21.80
CA MET A 729 -18.41 1.80 22.87
C MET A 729 -16.91 1.87 22.66
N ALA A 730 -16.31 1.02 21.84
CA ALA A 730 -14.86 1.03 21.56
C ALA A 730 -14.40 2.23 20.70
N SER A 731 -15.33 3.02 20.13
CA SER A 731 -15.01 4.16 19.26
C SER A 731 -15.07 5.53 19.95
N LEU A 732 -15.45 5.58 21.24
CA LEU A 732 -15.81 6.86 21.90
C LEU A 732 -14.63 7.61 22.53
N LEU A 733 -13.47 6.95 22.75
CA LEU A 733 -12.29 7.58 23.31
C LEU A 733 -11.12 7.43 22.36
N ARG A 734 -10.63 8.55 21.82
CA ARG A 734 -9.46 8.59 20.92
C ARG A 734 -8.43 9.58 21.44
N VAL A 735 -7.16 9.22 21.32
CA VAL A 735 -6.03 10.10 21.61
C VAL A 735 -5.15 10.19 20.37
N TYR A 736 -4.88 11.41 19.92
CA TYR A 736 -4.03 11.61 18.76
C TYR A 736 -3.16 12.89 18.87
N PRO A 737 -1.98 12.87 18.30
CA PRO A 737 -1.26 11.69 17.81
C PRO A 737 -0.93 10.75 18.99
N ASN A 738 -0.89 9.44 18.74
CA ASN A 738 -0.44 8.47 19.75
C ASN A 738 0.40 7.41 19.02
N PRO A 739 1.72 7.34 19.21
CA PRO A 739 2.56 8.08 20.19
C PRO A 739 2.63 9.59 19.97
N VAL A 740 2.77 10.33 21.06
CA VAL A 740 2.81 11.81 21.10
C VAL A 740 4.13 12.32 21.66
N LYS A 741 4.59 13.48 21.18
CA LYS A 741 5.63 14.26 21.87
C LYS A 741 5.03 14.97 23.07
N ALA A 742 5.80 15.11 24.15
CA ALA A 742 5.36 15.82 25.34
C ALA A 742 4.82 17.23 25.00
N GLY A 743 3.59 17.52 25.42
CA GLY A 743 2.90 18.80 25.20
C GLY A 743 1.84 18.80 24.06
N ASP A 744 1.76 17.76 23.22
CA ASP A 744 0.98 17.78 21.97
C ASP A 744 -0.22 16.82 21.96
N ALA A 745 -0.57 16.15 23.08
CA ALA A 745 -1.67 15.20 23.11
C ALA A 745 -3.03 15.88 23.06
N GLN A 746 -3.88 15.49 22.14
CA GLN A 746 -5.31 15.82 22.10
C GLN A 746 -6.12 14.56 22.46
N VAL A 747 -7.10 14.73 23.32
CA VAL A 747 -8.01 13.67 23.74
C VAL A 747 -9.40 14.00 23.22
N TYR A 748 -9.93 13.14 22.39
CA TYR A 748 -11.29 13.26 21.85
C TYR A 748 -12.19 12.17 22.45
N PHE A 749 -13.39 12.54 22.89
CA PHE A 749 -14.39 11.60 23.36
C PHE A 749 -15.80 12.02 22.91
N ALA A 750 -16.69 11.05 22.78
CA ALA A 750 -18.10 11.25 22.57
C ALA A 750 -18.90 10.38 23.54
N LEU A 751 -20.03 10.88 24.02
CA LEU A 751 -20.89 10.17 24.95
C LEU A 751 -22.26 9.93 24.32
N PRO A 752 -22.94 8.80 24.63
CA PRO A 752 -24.29 8.55 24.13
C PRO A 752 -25.31 9.55 24.69
N GLU A 753 -25.06 10.09 25.88
CA GLU A 753 -25.84 11.15 26.53
C GLU A 753 -24.94 12.01 27.40
N SER A 754 -25.40 13.24 27.70
CA SER A 754 -24.62 14.18 28.54
C SER A 754 -24.40 13.62 29.94
N ALA A 755 -23.14 13.62 30.37
CA ALA A 755 -22.73 13.17 31.71
C ALA A 755 -21.68 14.09 32.32
N GLU A 756 -21.53 14.04 33.63
CA GLU A 756 -20.38 14.63 34.32
C GLU A 756 -19.12 13.84 33.99
N VAL A 757 -18.12 14.52 33.42
CA VAL A 757 -16.90 13.89 32.86
C VAL A 757 -15.67 14.38 33.59
N SER A 758 -14.78 13.46 33.95
CA SER A 758 -13.41 13.79 34.33
C SER A 758 -12.41 12.97 33.50
N CYS A 759 -11.30 13.60 33.19
CA CYS A 759 -10.17 12.97 32.48
C CYS A 759 -9.02 12.73 33.47
N GLU A 760 -8.62 11.49 33.65
CA GLU A 760 -7.61 11.05 34.60
C GLU A 760 -6.44 10.39 33.88
N LEU A 761 -5.21 10.75 34.26
CA LEU A 761 -3.98 10.17 33.72
C LEU A 761 -3.24 9.40 34.82
N TYR A 762 -2.90 8.15 34.52
CA TYR A 762 -2.19 7.28 35.45
C TYR A 762 -0.87 6.79 34.84
N ASN A 763 0.12 6.54 35.70
CA ASN A 763 1.25 5.72 35.29
C ASN A 763 0.87 4.23 35.31
N LEU A 764 1.76 3.36 34.79
CA LEU A 764 1.51 1.91 34.74
C LEU A 764 1.42 1.26 36.14
N GLY A 765 1.92 1.92 37.20
CA GLY A 765 1.76 1.48 38.59
C GLY A 765 0.40 1.83 39.20
N GLY A 766 -0.52 2.44 38.42
CA GLY A 766 -1.85 2.84 38.88
C GLY A 766 -1.87 4.13 39.71
N GLN A 767 -0.78 4.90 39.77
CA GLN A 767 -0.73 6.18 40.44
C GLN A 767 -1.34 7.26 39.57
N LEU A 768 -2.32 8.01 40.10
CA LEU A 768 -2.91 9.16 39.44
C LEU A 768 -1.87 10.30 39.33
N LEU A 769 -1.59 10.72 38.08
CA LEU A 769 -0.65 11.79 37.79
C LEU A 769 -1.33 13.14 37.52
N ASN A 770 -2.49 13.10 36.87
CA ASN A 770 -3.28 14.28 36.55
C ASN A 770 -4.77 13.94 36.53
N ARG A 771 -5.62 14.94 36.88
CA ARG A 771 -7.07 14.84 36.72
C ARG A 771 -7.64 16.20 36.31
N VAL A 772 -8.47 16.20 35.32
CA VAL A 772 -9.18 17.38 34.80
C VAL A 772 -10.67 17.14 34.90
N GLU A 773 -11.35 17.92 35.66
CA GLU A 773 -12.82 17.92 35.76
C GLU A 773 -13.39 18.78 34.62
N MET A 774 -14.25 18.18 33.82
CA MET A 774 -14.80 18.80 32.61
C MET A 774 -16.24 19.23 32.77
N GLY A 775 -16.91 18.75 33.80
CA GLY A 775 -18.32 19.02 34.05
C GLY A 775 -19.27 18.25 33.17
N LEU A 776 -20.49 18.73 33.02
CA LEU A 776 -21.54 18.05 32.24
C LEU A 776 -21.33 18.28 30.74
N MET A 777 -20.97 17.22 30.01
CA MET A 777 -20.68 17.28 28.57
C MET A 777 -21.30 16.12 27.80
N PRO A 778 -21.77 16.35 26.56
CA PRO A 778 -22.21 15.27 25.65
C PRO A 778 -21.05 14.64 24.87
N ALA A 779 -20.05 15.45 24.54
CA ALA A 779 -18.81 15.08 23.85
C ALA A 779 -17.78 16.19 24.08
N GLY A 780 -16.52 15.92 23.82
CA GLY A 780 -15.50 16.96 23.97
C GLY A 780 -14.16 16.59 23.37
N GLU A 781 -13.36 17.62 23.21
CA GLU A 781 -11.95 17.54 22.91
C GLU A 781 -11.19 18.31 23.98
N ILE A 782 -10.13 17.73 24.52
CA ILE A 782 -9.28 18.36 25.52
C ILE A 782 -7.81 18.21 25.12
N ALA A 783 -7.09 19.31 25.23
CA ALA A 783 -5.63 19.27 25.18
C ALA A 783 -5.10 18.76 26.53
N LEU A 784 -4.45 17.59 26.50
CA LEU A 784 -3.85 17.02 27.69
C LEU A 784 -2.42 17.57 27.84
N PRO A 785 -2.11 18.30 28.94
CA PRO A 785 -0.76 18.79 29.15
C PRO A 785 0.18 17.64 29.48
N THR A 786 0.96 17.23 28.53
CA THR A 786 1.95 16.15 28.64
C THR A 786 3.39 16.66 28.79
N GLY A 787 3.60 17.99 28.76
CA GLY A 787 4.91 18.62 28.72
C GLY A 787 5.86 18.34 29.91
N ASN A 788 5.32 17.85 31.03
CA ASN A 788 6.11 17.48 32.21
C ASN A 788 6.23 15.97 32.43
N LEU A 789 5.75 15.18 31.47
CA LEU A 789 5.78 13.73 31.56
C LEU A 789 7.04 13.18 30.88
N ALA A 790 7.68 12.21 31.51
CA ALA A 790 8.78 11.49 30.90
C ALA A 790 8.30 10.63 29.73
N SER A 791 9.20 10.32 28.79
CA SER A 791 8.91 9.32 27.76
C SER A 791 8.52 7.99 28.43
N GLY A 792 7.42 7.40 27.93
CA GLY A 792 6.87 6.20 28.56
C GLY A 792 5.42 5.95 28.19
N THR A 793 4.87 4.89 28.78
CA THR A 793 3.46 4.50 28.61
C THR A 793 2.65 4.94 29.83
N TYR A 794 1.48 5.48 29.56
CA TYR A 794 0.51 5.95 30.53
C TYR A 794 -0.88 5.41 30.23
N LEU A 795 -1.76 5.40 31.23
CA LEU A 795 -3.17 5.06 31.05
C LEU A 795 -4.02 6.32 31.20
N LEU A 796 -4.74 6.65 30.14
CA LEU A 796 -5.68 7.76 30.13
C LEU A 796 -7.10 7.23 30.30
N THR A 797 -7.82 7.72 31.30
CA THR A 797 -9.17 7.29 31.66
C THR A 797 -10.14 8.45 31.59
N ILE A 798 -11.22 8.30 30.85
CA ILE A 798 -12.38 9.19 30.91
C ILE A 798 -13.39 8.56 31.85
N ARG A 799 -13.76 9.29 32.95
CA ARG A 799 -14.81 8.87 33.89
C ARG A 799 -16.09 9.63 33.63
N ARG A 800 -17.19 8.90 33.76
CA ARG A 800 -18.54 9.40 33.70
C ARG A 800 -19.38 8.71 34.78
N GLY A 801 -19.57 9.38 35.89
CA GLY A 801 -20.21 8.76 37.06
C GLY A 801 -19.42 7.50 37.49
N ASN A 802 -20.07 6.34 37.49
CA ASN A 802 -19.46 5.05 37.89
C ASN A 802 -18.83 4.29 36.71
N GLN A 803 -18.88 4.80 35.48
CA GLN A 803 -18.29 4.20 34.29
C GLN A 803 -16.95 4.86 33.97
N ALA A 804 -16.01 4.10 33.41
CA ALA A 804 -14.72 4.60 33.03
C ALA A 804 -14.22 3.88 31.75
N ASP A 805 -13.77 4.66 30.78
CA ASP A 805 -13.15 4.17 29.55
C ASP A 805 -11.67 4.52 29.57
N THR A 806 -10.79 3.57 29.31
CA THR A 806 -9.33 3.76 29.43
C THR A 806 -8.64 3.41 28.11
N VAL A 807 -7.70 4.26 27.71
CA VAL A 807 -6.85 4.07 26.55
C VAL A 807 -5.38 4.24 26.91
N LYS A 808 -4.50 3.54 26.20
CA LYS A 808 -3.05 3.67 26.36
C LYS A 808 -2.57 4.96 25.67
N LEU A 809 -1.78 5.78 26.40
CA LEU A 809 -1.09 6.96 25.87
C LEU A 809 0.41 6.69 25.90
N ILE A 810 1.09 6.87 24.77
CA ILE A 810 2.54 6.71 24.65
C ILE A 810 3.17 8.07 24.43
N ILE A 811 4.07 8.48 25.33
CA ILE A 811 4.87 9.71 25.24
C ILE A 811 6.27 9.35 24.74
N ARG A 812 6.75 10.03 23.66
CA ARG A 812 8.08 9.89 23.09
C ARG A 812 9.02 11.05 23.39
#